data_70e787d6b180de9d168deb77811c130d
#
_entry.id   70e787d6b180de9d168deb77811c130d
#
_cell.length_a   1.000
_cell.length_b   1.000
_cell.length_c   1.000
_cell.angle_alpha   90.00
_cell.angle_beta   90.00
_cell.angle_gamma   90.00
#
_symmetry.space_group_name_H-M   'P 1'
#
loop_
_entity.id
_entity.type
_entity.pdbx_description
1 polymer ?
#
loop_
_entity_poly.entity_id
_entity_poly.type
_entity_poly.pdbx_seq_one_letter_code
_entity_poly.pdbx_strand_id
1 'polypeptide(L)'
;MKSLNFLFALTLSGLLATLTSCSAIQQNTGAKNGLLDLSHCSFQQPERLNGQWLASWGQIVPPGGTYTGKTVKLPASFQAQGFSSYGKVTYHLDLRLPPKTRVWTIRIPSILTTYRLWINNNLAAQAGNFGPPEIPADVVRWVTFTTDSDSIKPLNLTLQVANHNFYIGGVLYSLSIGPEPLMRTQQLQETGLDYFLAGALLLILVWYLGMGLANSSSRNILWLGLFGLVAMVRITTTSSPLWSQFSFIPWEIQKKLEFLILNAGSIPLLVYLKYNFPREVSSKLLFFLSIPLSLLGFCFFLLPVKWTGPLLLPSEILSILSILIILERLIIAAIRHRPNAFIFTLSMLLVGLAAVNDTFRSFQMSPFPYVLREAFLAFLLVQGWVQAQAIRSNFRLSEQRGRELERINTNIARFFPNDFLKLLEKRRLQDVQLGEYHTKELCILFCDIRNFTALAETLPPEKTFRLLNAYFSNIGPVIRHHGGFIDKYIGDGIMALFPNGAQAGIVAATAIQASLQVYNSHRANSGYAPLSVGCGIFSGTVTIGTIGETQRLETTVISDVVNLASRLESLTKLFGQGTLTTLSILDEVDTSHLSWRYAGVVRVYGKKQPLEVAHVWTGLDERTCELFSNTKTIFEEGLAYYRTGQLEQAQENFLSVLKQHPEDAGARYYSQRIKTLLTFGLPENWDAVEDQLK
;
A
#
# COMPACT_ATOMS: atom_id res chain seq x y z
N MET A 1 16.77 8.59 6.67
CA MET A 1 18.22 8.90 6.61
C MET A 1 19.04 8.07 7.59
N LYS A 2 18.75 7.99 8.90
CA LYS A 2 19.57 7.22 9.86
C LYS A 2 19.70 5.72 9.53
N SER A 3 18.63 5.06 9.10
CA SER A 3 18.66 3.64 8.68
C SER A 3 19.39 3.37 7.37
N LEU A 4 19.42 4.35 6.45
CA LEU A 4 20.18 4.27 5.20
C LEU A 4 21.68 4.35 5.46
N ASN A 5 22.08 5.28 6.34
CA ASN A 5 23.49 5.41 6.73
C ASN A 5 24.00 4.16 7.46
N PHE A 6 23.14 3.48 8.23
CA PHE A 6 23.48 2.24 8.90
C PHE A 6 23.65 1.06 7.91
N LEU A 7 22.71 0.89 6.97
CA LEU A 7 22.80 -0.17 5.95
C LEU A 7 24.01 0.06 5.02
N PHE A 8 24.22 1.30 4.61
CA PHE A 8 25.36 1.70 3.77
C PHE A 8 26.70 1.54 4.50
N ALA A 9 26.75 1.90 5.78
CA ALA A 9 27.94 1.66 6.62
C ALA A 9 28.22 0.17 6.80
N LEU A 10 27.18 -0.66 6.96
CA LEU A 10 27.32 -2.11 7.11
C LEU A 10 27.80 -2.78 5.82
N THR A 11 27.28 -2.38 4.67
CA THR A 11 27.72 -2.89 3.37
C THR A 11 29.11 -2.38 3.00
N LEU A 12 29.41 -1.13 3.28
CA LEU A 12 30.74 -0.55 3.04
C LEU A 12 31.79 -1.15 3.99
N SER A 13 31.44 -1.37 5.26
CA SER A 13 32.33 -2.02 6.23
C SER A 13 32.57 -3.50 5.89
N GLY A 14 31.57 -4.22 5.38
CA GLY A 14 31.71 -5.57 4.86
C GLY A 14 32.65 -5.62 3.63
N LEU A 15 32.47 -4.68 2.69
CA LEU A 15 33.35 -4.56 1.52
C LEU A 15 34.78 -4.12 1.89
N LEU A 16 34.92 -3.19 2.83
CA LEU A 16 36.23 -2.77 3.39
C LEU A 16 36.90 -3.90 4.15
N ALA A 17 36.18 -4.72 4.90
CA ALA A 17 36.71 -5.87 5.59
C ALA A 17 37.24 -6.93 4.61
N THR A 18 36.59 -7.14 3.47
CA THR A 18 37.10 -8.02 2.39
C THR A 18 38.34 -7.42 1.68
N LEU A 19 38.40 -6.10 1.56
CA LEU A 19 39.55 -5.40 0.99
C LEU A 19 40.77 -5.33 1.96
N THR A 20 40.49 -5.21 3.27
CA THR A 20 41.54 -5.14 4.30
C THR A 20 42.14 -6.51 4.66
N SER A 21 41.47 -7.63 4.37
CA SER A 21 42.01 -8.96 4.49
C SER A 21 43.22 -9.24 3.53
N CYS A 22 43.51 -8.27 2.67
CA CYS A 22 44.62 -8.30 1.72
C CYS A 22 45.94 -7.69 2.27
N SER A 23 46.15 -7.73 3.59
CA SER A 23 47.38 -7.22 4.21
C SER A 23 48.44 -8.30 4.32
N ALA A 24 49.67 -7.90 3.98
CA ALA A 24 50.93 -8.62 4.03
C ALA A 24 51.10 -9.67 2.90
N ILE A 25 51.50 -9.17 1.73
CA ILE A 25 52.31 -9.97 0.80
C ILE A 25 53.65 -10.24 1.52
N GLN A 26 53.67 -11.34 2.28
CA GLN A 26 54.96 -11.88 2.69
C GLN A 26 55.67 -12.34 1.40
N GLN A 27 56.85 -11.80 1.15
CA GLN A 27 57.70 -12.19 0.03
C GLN A 27 58.09 -13.65 0.21
N ASN A 28 57.24 -14.56 -0.23
CA ASN A 28 57.68 -15.95 -0.43
C ASN A 28 58.66 -15.92 -1.60
N THR A 29 59.92 -16.33 -1.36
CA THR A 29 60.90 -16.58 -2.42
C THR A 29 60.36 -17.75 -3.24
N GLY A 30 59.66 -17.46 -4.36
CA GLY A 30 59.03 -18.45 -5.21
C GLY A 30 60.01 -19.54 -5.65
N ALA A 31 59.47 -20.64 -6.15
CA ALA A 31 60.27 -21.76 -6.66
C ALA A 31 61.37 -21.30 -7.61
N LYS A 32 62.56 -21.86 -7.47
CA LYS A 32 63.73 -21.64 -8.33
C LYS A 32 64.14 -22.98 -8.94
N ASN A 33 64.24 -23.01 -10.26
CA ASN A 33 64.68 -24.20 -11.01
C ASN A 33 64.01 -25.53 -10.59
N GLY A 34 62.68 -25.48 -10.37
CA GLY A 34 61.89 -26.65 -9.99
C GLY A 34 61.94 -27.04 -8.52
N LEU A 35 62.57 -26.23 -7.63
CA LEU A 35 62.65 -26.48 -6.20
C LEU A 35 62.03 -25.32 -5.42
N LEU A 36 61.13 -25.61 -4.48
CA LEU A 36 60.58 -24.68 -3.51
C LEU A 36 60.85 -25.15 -2.09
N ASP A 37 61.63 -24.38 -1.34
CA ASP A 37 61.97 -24.70 0.05
C ASP A 37 61.05 -23.90 1.01
N LEU A 38 60.16 -24.59 1.70
CA LEU A 38 59.25 -24.09 2.72
C LEU A 38 59.57 -24.62 4.12
N SER A 39 60.77 -25.28 4.30
CA SER A 39 61.11 -25.89 5.57
C SER A 39 61.17 -24.92 6.77
N HIS A 40 61.36 -23.63 6.50
CA HIS A 40 61.45 -22.57 7.52
C HIS A 40 60.19 -21.72 7.60
N CYS A 41 59.11 -22.02 6.83
CA CYS A 41 57.89 -21.26 6.84
C CYS A 41 57.03 -21.55 8.09
N SER A 42 56.49 -20.51 8.71
CA SER A 42 55.61 -20.62 9.90
C SER A 42 54.16 -21.01 9.58
N PHE A 43 53.75 -20.96 8.33
CA PHE A 43 52.38 -21.26 7.86
C PHE A 43 51.26 -20.56 8.65
N GLN A 44 51.45 -19.26 8.95
CA GLN A 44 50.33 -18.43 9.48
C GLN A 44 49.25 -18.24 8.45
N GLN A 45 49.61 -18.32 7.17
CA GLN A 45 48.69 -18.31 6.01
C GLN A 45 49.12 -19.41 5.03
N PRO A 46 48.22 -19.87 4.15
CA PRO A 46 48.57 -20.80 3.09
C PRO A 46 49.66 -20.24 2.17
N GLU A 47 50.68 -21.05 1.90
CA GLU A 47 51.80 -20.67 1.04
C GLU A 47 51.47 -20.96 -0.43
N ARG A 48 51.84 -20.05 -1.34
CA ARG A 48 51.59 -20.18 -2.78
C ARG A 48 52.75 -20.94 -3.43
N LEU A 49 52.42 -21.92 -4.27
CA LEU A 49 53.43 -22.69 -5.02
C LEU A 49 53.81 -21.96 -6.32
N ASN A 50 54.16 -20.68 -6.19
CA ASN A 50 54.54 -19.84 -7.33
C ASN A 50 56.03 -19.95 -7.65
N GLY A 51 56.39 -19.54 -8.86
CA GLY A 51 57.81 -19.44 -9.26
C GLY A 51 58.18 -20.33 -10.44
N GLN A 52 59.42 -20.73 -10.51
CA GLN A 52 59.98 -21.46 -11.65
C GLN A 52 59.80 -22.97 -11.45
N TRP A 53 58.91 -23.57 -12.29
CA TRP A 53 58.71 -25.01 -12.36
C TRP A 53 59.39 -25.57 -13.60
N LEU A 54 59.77 -26.84 -13.59
CA LEU A 54 60.24 -27.56 -14.79
C LEU A 54 59.04 -27.96 -15.62
N ALA A 55 59.04 -27.70 -16.92
CA ALA A 55 57.91 -27.98 -17.83
C ALA A 55 58.39 -28.79 -19.06
N SER A 56 57.80 -29.93 -19.26
CA SER A 56 57.96 -30.74 -20.49
C SER A 56 56.76 -30.57 -21.38
N TRP A 57 56.91 -29.85 -22.49
CA TRP A 57 55.83 -29.54 -23.44
C TRP A 57 55.63 -30.68 -24.46
N GLY A 58 54.38 -30.97 -24.79
CA GLY A 58 53.97 -31.95 -25.79
C GLY A 58 54.04 -33.41 -25.25
N GLN A 59 54.54 -33.63 -24.05
CA GLN A 59 54.73 -34.99 -23.49
C GLN A 59 54.04 -35.10 -22.11
N ILE A 60 53.37 -36.23 -21.90
CA ILE A 60 52.91 -36.63 -20.57
C ILE A 60 54.00 -37.52 -19.96
N VAL A 61 54.83 -36.90 -19.12
CA VAL A 61 55.88 -37.60 -18.39
C VAL A 61 55.25 -38.28 -17.17
N PRO A 62 55.43 -39.59 -16.97
CA PRO A 62 54.98 -40.30 -15.79
C PRO A 62 55.72 -39.79 -14.54
N PRO A 63 55.07 -39.86 -13.33
CA PRO A 63 55.75 -39.49 -12.10
C PRO A 63 57.06 -40.33 -11.90
N GLY A 64 58.13 -39.66 -11.44
CA GLY A 64 59.43 -40.26 -11.30
C GLY A 64 60.27 -40.43 -12.59
N GLY A 65 59.73 -39.99 -13.74
CA GLY A 65 60.45 -39.95 -15.00
C GLY A 65 61.46 -38.81 -15.08
N THR A 66 62.32 -38.81 -16.09
CA THR A 66 63.37 -37.79 -16.29
C THR A 66 62.66 -36.53 -16.92
N TYR A 67 62.75 -35.42 -16.18
CA TYR A 67 62.17 -34.14 -16.61
C TYR A 67 63.22 -33.34 -17.39
N THR A 68 63.21 -33.44 -18.69
CA THR A 68 64.09 -32.71 -19.62
C THR A 68 63.46 -31.43 -20.17
N GLY A 69 62.83 -30.68 -19.32
CA GLY A 69 61.98 -29.57 -19.76
C GLY A 69 62.59 -28.17 -19.54
N LYS A 70 61.93 -27.17 -20.13
CA LYS A 70 62.23 -25.74 -19.94
C LYS A 70 61.71 -25.28 -18.57
N THR A 71 62.47 -24.42 -17.91
CA THR A 71 61.99 -23.73 -16.71
C THR A 71 60.97 -22.68 -17.08
N VAL A 72 59.77 -22.74 -16.51
CA VAL A 72 58.66 -21.83 -16.77
C VAL A 72 58.15 -21.26 -15.44
N LYS A 73 57.64 -20.04 -15.48
CA LYS A 73 57.04 -19.37 -14.31
C LYS A 73 55.57 -19.75 -14.16
N LEU A 74 55.15 -20.25 -13.01
CA LEU A 74 53.75 -20.43 -12.65
C LEU A 74 53.34 -19.45 -11.54
N PRO A 75 52.07 -18.97 -11.51
CA PRO A 75 51.01 -19.24 -12.49
C PRO A 75 51.22 -18.48 -13.79
N ALA A 76 50.85 -19.06 -14.92
CA ALA A 76 50.85 -18.43 -16.23
C ALA A 76 50.07 -19.25 -17.27
N SER A 77 49.58 -18.62 -18.32
CA SER A 77 49.01 -19.31 -19.48
C SER A 77 50.10 -20.00 -20.30
N PHE A 78 49.72 -20.98 -21.08
CA PHE A 78 50.64 -21.65 -22.03
C PHE A 78 51.32 -20.63 -22.95
N GLN A 79 50.56 -19.63 -23.46
CA GLN A 79 51.07 -18.58 -24.34
C GLN A 79 52.14 -17.70 -23.63
N ALA A 80 51.87 -17.30 -22.36
CA ALA A 80 52.82 -16.54 -21.58
C ALA A 80 54.12 -17.29 -21.27
N GLN A 81 54.08 -18.64 -21.34
CA GLN A 81 55.24 -19.52 -21.20
C GLN A 81 55.96 -19.78 -22.55
N GLY A 82 55.42 -19.25 -23.67
CA GLY A 82 55.96 -19.44 -25.01
C GLY A 82 55.52 -20.76 -25.69
N PHE A 83 54.36 -21.31 -25.24
CA PHE A 83 53.78 -22.52 -25.81
C PHE A 83 52.49 -22.17 -26.60
N SER A 84 52.00 -23.11 -27.38
CA SER A 84 50.70 -23.02 -28.04
C SER A 84 49.58 -22.99 -26.98
N SER A 85 48.41 -22.34 -27.29
CA SER A 85 47.24 -22.44 -26.41
C SER A 85 46.71 -23.86 -26.25
N TYR A 86 46.94 -24.71 -27.23
CA TYR A 86 46.44 -26.08 -27.25
C TYR A 86 47.63 -27.06 -27.21
N GLY A 87 47.53 -28.06 -26.36
CA GLY A 87 48.55 -29.09 -26.18
C GLY A 87 48.56 -29.66 -24.76
N LYS A 88 49.61 -30.42 -24.50
CA LYS A 88 49.81 -31.08 -23.21
C LYS A 88 51.16 -30.66 -22.60
N VAL A 89 51.20 -30.54 -21.29
CA VAL A 89 52.40 -30.18 -20.54
C VAL A 89 52.46 -30.98 -19.25
N THR A 90 53.65 -31.37 -18.86
CA THR A 90 53.94 -31.91 -17.53
C THR A 90 54.79 -30.90 -16.80
N TYR A 91 54.30 -30.38 -15.68
CA TYR A 91 55.02 -29.52 -14.77
C TYR A 91 55.55 -30.35 -13.59
N HIS A 92 56.76 -30.03 -13.14
CA HIS A 92 57.37 -30.68 -12.02
C HIS A 92 57.90 -29.64 -11.01
N LEU A 93 57.72 -29.96 -9.70
CA LEU A 93 58.21 -29.18 -8.59
C LEU A 93 58.61 -30.10 -7.43
N ASP A 94 59.81 -29.92 -6.96
CA ASP A 94 60.31 -30.52 -5.70
C ASP A 94 60.03 -29.55 -4.56
N LEU A 95 59.33 -30.02 -3.53
CA LEU A 95 58.89 -29.23 -2.40
C LEU A 95 59.50 -29.73 -1.09
N ARG A 96 60.19 -28.85 -0.34
CA ARG A 96 60.63 -29.13 1.00
C ARG A 96 59.71 -28.57 2.03
N LEU A 97 59.15 -29.39 2.91
CA LEU A 97 58.20 -29.02 3.95
C LEU A 97 58.80 -29.11 5.34
N PRO A 98 58.27 -28.36 6.34
CA PRO A 98 58.71 -28.49 7.74
C PRO A 98 58.48 -29.91 8.27
N PRO A 99 59.44 -30.51 9.00
CA PRO A 99 59.37 -31.91 9.46
C PRO A 99 58.30 -32.13 10.56
N LYS A 100 57.87 -31.08 11.25
CA LYS A 100 56.93 -31.17 12.39
C LYS A 100 55.49 -31.43 12.00
N THR A 101 55.09 -31.10 10.79
CA THR A 101 53.70 -31.21 10.32
C THR A 101 53.53 -32.48 9.50
N ARG A 102 52.58 -33.35 9.88
CA ARG A 102 52.36 -34.65 9.23
C ARG A 102 51.27 -34.61 8.17
N VAL A 103 50.26 -33.72 8.34
CA VAL A 103 49.09 -33.69 7.45
C VAL A 103 49.07 -32.35 6.73
N TRP A 104 49.09 -32.41 5.43
CA TRP A 104 49.14 -31.27 4.54
C TRP A 104 47.94 -31.29 3.58
N THR A 105 47.46 -30.09 3.18
CA THR A 105 46.44 -29.96 2.15
C THR A 105 46.94 -29.01 1.06
N ILE A 106 46.81 -29.44 -0.20
CA ILE A 106 47.05 -28.62 -1.38
C ILE A 106 45.66 -28.18 -1.92
N ARG A 107 45.48 -26.88 -2.12
CA ARG A 107 44.37 -26.33 -2.87
C ARG A 107 44.79 -26.17 -4.32
N ILE A 108 44.09 -26.85 -5.22
CA ILE A 108 44.25 -26.74 -6.66
C ILE A 108 43.10 -25.84 -7.16
N PRO A 109 43.40 -24.63 -7.66
CA PRO A 109 42.36 -23.75 -8.22
C PRO A 109 41.78 -24.39 -9.50
N SER A 110 40.70 -23.83 -10.01
CA SER A 110 40.21 -24.24 -11.33
C SER A 110 41.28 -24.01 -12.40
N ILE A 111 41.64 -25.07 -13.11
CA ILE A 111 42.55 -25.02 -14.23
C ILE A 111 41.82 -24.88 -15.56
N LEU A 112 40.46 -24.91 -15.55
CA LEU A 112 39.55 -24.76 -16.67
C LEU A 112 39.60 -25.84 -17.76
N THR A 113 40.56 -26.75 -17.64
CA THR A 113 40.87 -27.82 -18.61
C THR A 113 41.04 -29.13 -17.90
N THR A 114 41.68 -30.13 -18.53
CA THR A 114 41.97 -31.40 -17.85
C THR A 114 43.30 -31.34 -17.15
N TYR A 115 43.36 -31.90 -15.93
CA TYR A 115 44.64 -32.07 -15.22
C TYR A 115 44.67 -33.32 -14.34
N ARG A 116 45.93 -33.77 -14.04
CA ARG A 116 46.25 -34.76 -13.03
C ARG A 116 47.38 -34.23 -12.16
N LEU A 117 47.21 -34.30 -10.84
CA LEU A 117 48.23 -33.99 -9.87
C LEU A 117 48.69 -35.30 -9.22
N TRP A 118 49.98 -35.53 -9.29
CA TRP A 118 50.65 -36.64 -8.64
C TRP A 118 51.53 -36.12 -7.49
N ILE A 119 51.51 -36.80 -6.37
CA ILE A 119 52.35 -36.54 -5.20
C ILE A 119 53.14 -37.83 -4.93
N ASN A 120 54.46 -37.77 -5.02
CA ASN A 120 55.34 -38.94 -4.84
C ASN A 120 54.81 -40.18 -5.60
N ASN A 121 54.61 -40.12 -6.86
CA ASN A 121 54.06 -41.16 -7.73
C ASN A 121 52.63 -41.63 -7.48
N ASN A 122 51.97 -41.14 -6.47
CA ASN A 122 50.56 -41.43 -6.22
C ASN A 122 49.66 -40.39 -6.87
N LEU A 123 48.60 -40.82 -7.58
CA LEU A 123 47.59 -39.89 -8.15
C LEU A 123 46.82 -39.28 -7.00
N ALA A 124 47.05 -37.99 -6.74
CA ALA A 124 46.43 -37.25 -5.65
C ALA A 124 45.12 -36.56 -6.05
N ALA A 125 45.04 -36.05 -7.29
CA ALA A 125 43.85 -35.44 -7.84
C ALA A 125 43.78 -35.57 -9.36
N GLN A 126 42.55 -35.60 -9.88
CA GLN A 126 42.25 -35.50 -11.30
C GLN A 126 41.02 -34.66 -11.51
N ALA A 127 41.02 -33.82 -12.55
CA ALA A 127 39.81 -33.16 -13.06
C ALA A 127 39.72 -33.36 -14.57
N GLY A 128 38.55 -33.76 -15.01
CA GLY A 128 38.34 -34.12 -16.40
C GLY A 128 38.91 -35.49 -16.81
N ASN A 129 38.86 -35.80 -18.11
CA ASN A 129 39.39 -37.04 -18.69
C ASN A 129 40.49 -36.72 -19.69
N PHE A 130 41.65 -37.33 -19.53
CA PHE A 130 42.81 -37.21 -20.42
C PHE A 130 42.71 -38.06 -21.68
N GLY A 131 41.76 -39.01 -21.74
CA GLY A 131 41.58 -39.90 -22.89
C GLY A 131 40.80 -39.25 -24.03
N PRO A 132 40.88 -39.77 -25.24
CA PRO A 132 40.01 -39.37 -26.33
C PRO A 132 38.60 -39.96 -26.12
N PRO A 133 37.49 -39.13 -26.10
CA PRO A 133 37.55 -37.66 -26.14
C PRO A 133 38.03 -37.06 -24.80
N GLU A 134 38.86 -36.01 -24.92
CA GLU A 134 39.23 -35.22 -23.74
C GLU A 134 38.02 -34.45 -23.21
N ILE A 135 37.65 -34.65 -21.98
CA ILE A 135 36.53 -33.99 -21.32
C ILE A 135 37.09 -33.04 -20.25
N PRO A 136 37.06 -31.73 -20.45
CA PRO A 136 37.50 -30.76 -19.46
C PRO A 136 36.60 -30.73 -18.22
N ALA A 137 37.15 -30.23 -17.11
CA ALA A 137 36.37 -29.96 -15.91
C ALA A 137 36.86 -28.68 -15.23
N ASP A 138 35.89 -27.88 -14.73
CA ASP A 138 36.12 -26.65 -14.00
C ASP A 138 35.83 -26.90 -12.51
N VAL A 139 36.83 -27.37 -11.77
CA VAL A 139 36.64 -27.78 -10.37
C VAL A 139 37.83 -27.36 -9.53
N VAL A 140 37.57 -26.74 -8.39
CA VAL A 140 38.52 -26.51 -7.32
C VAL A 140 38.66 -27.79 -6.50
N ARG A 141 39.88 -28.26 -6.29
CA ARG A 141 40.17 -29.47 -5.49
C ARG A 141 41.01 -29.14 -4.27
N TRP A 142 40.68 -29.79 -3.17
CA TRP A 142 41.41 -29.76 -1.94
C TRP A 142 41.91 -31.20 -1.68
N VAL A 143 43.23 -31.37 -1.65
CA VAL A 143 43.83 -32.67 -1.57
C VAL A 143 44.64 -32.77 -0.31
N THR A 144 44.23 -33.63 0.59
CA THR A 144 44.93 -33.88 1.84
C THR A 144 45.82 -35.12 1.72
N PHE A 145 47.06 -35.03 2.17
CA PHE A 145 48.02 -36.11 2.15
C PHE A 145 48.88 -36.06 3.41
N THR A 146 49.57 -37.18 3.71
CA THR A 146 50.46 -37.32 4.84
C THR A 146 51.89 -37.39 4.37
N THR A 147 52.81 -36.81 5.17
CA THR A 147 54.27 -36.94 4.99
C THR A 147 54.85 -37.67 6.15
N ASP A 148 55.89 -38.51 5.90
CA ASP A 148 56.63 -39.14 6.97
C ASP A 148 57.48 -38.09 7.72
N SER A 149 57.47 -38.13 9.04
CA SER A 149 58.08 -37.11 9.90
C SER A 149 59.63 -37.08 9.84
N ASP A 150 60.20 -38.10 9.32
CA ASP A 150 61.68 -38.27 9.38
C ASP A 150 62.38 -38.17 8.02
N SER A 151 61.63 -37.98 6.94
CA SER A 151 62.19 -37.87 5.60
C SER A 151 62.54 -36.44 5.24
N ILE A 152 63.83 -36.10 5.18
CA ILE A 152 64.41 -34.87 4.60
C ILE A 152 64.23 -34.84 3.07
N LYS A 153 63.63 -35.89 2.49
CA LYS A 153 63.45 -35.98 1.03
C LYS A 153 62.38 -34.95 0.54
N PRO A 154 62.71 -34.22 -0.53
CA PRO A 154 61.74 -33.30 -1.11
C PRO A 154 60.48 -34.07 -1.61
N LEU A 155 59.30 -33.49 -1.39
CA LEU A 155 58.04 -34.00 -1.92
C LEU A 155 57.95 -33.68 -3.43
N ASN A 156 57.77 -34.71 -4.24
CA ASN A 156 57.71 -34.57 -5.68
C ASN A 156 56.29 -34.28 -6.12
N LEU A 157 56.04 -33.10 -6.70
CA LEU A 157 54.79 -32.71 -7.30
C LEU A 157 54.89 -32.77 -8.81
N THR A 158 54.06 -33.60 -9.46
CA THR A 158 53.96 -33.66 -10.91
C THR A 158 52.55 -33.30 -11.33
N LEU A 159 52.41 -32.15 -12.02
CA LEU A 159 51.13 -31.65 -12.52
C LEU A 159 51.09 -31.77 -14.04
N GLN A 160 50.26 -32.67 -14.53
CA GLN A 160 49.98 -32.85 -15.95
C GLN A 160 48.73 -32.03 -16.32
N VAL A 161 48.82 -31.20 -17.36
CA VAL A 161 47.73 -30.35 -17.84
C VAL A 161 47.60 -30.57 -19.36
N ALA A 162 46.35 -30.74 -19.81
CA ALA A 162 46.05 -30.83 -21.22
C ALA A 162 44.92 -29.86 -21.59
N ASN A 163 45.06 -29.19 -22.71
CA ASN A 163 44.04 -28.28 -23.25
C ASN A 163 43.87 -28.44 -24.75
N HIS A 164 42.68 -28.89 -25.16
CA HIS A 164 42.26 -28.94 -26.55
C HIS A 164 40.88 -28.30 -26.78
N ASN A 165 40.17 -27.93 -25.71
CA ASN A 165 38.76 -27.54 -25.73
C ASN A 165 38.47 -26.10 -25.24
N PHE A 166 39.52 -25.44 -24.66
CA PHE A 166 39.36 -24.08 -24.14
C PHE A 166 40.32 -23.11 -24.83
N TYR A 167 39.90 -21.85 -25.05
CA TYR A 167 40.69 -20.85 -25.78
C TYR A 167 42.03 -20.46 -25.09
N ILE A 168 42.16 -20.72 -23.79
CA ILE A 168 43.36 -20.47 -23.00
C ILE A 168 43.70 -21.72 -22.20
N GLY A 169 44.96 -22.17 -22.29
CA GLY A 169 45.47 -23.27 -21.49
C GLY A 169 46.52 -22.82 -20.49
N GLY A 170 46.83 -23.67 -19.51
CA GLY A 170 47.84 -23.41 -18.50
C GLY A 170 47.30 -23.34 -17.07
N VAL A 171 48.15 -23.01 -16.14
CA VAL A 171 47.81 -22.84 -14.73
C VAL A 171 47.68 -21.34 -14.46
N LEU A 172 46.48 -20.85 -14.54
CA LEU A 172 46.18 -19.39 -14.47
C LEU A 172 46.19 -18.83 -13.05
N TYR A 173 45.93 -19.67 -12.07
CA TYR A 173 45.87 -19.29 -10.65
C TYR A 173 46.85 -20.12 -9.82
N SER A 174 47.35 -19.51 -8.73
CA SER A 174 48.33 -20.16 -7.83
C SER A 174 47.73 -21.38 -7.14
N LEU A 175 48.47 -22.50 -7.18
CA LEU A 175 48.26 -23.57 -6.22
C LEU A 175 48.69 -23.05 -4.85
N SER A 176 48.07 -23.52 -3.78
CA SER A 176 48.48 -23.19 -2.41
C SER A 176 48.55 -24.43 -1.53
N ILE A 177 49.46 -24.40 -0.56
CA ILE A 177 49.67 -25.49 0.39
C ILE A 177 49.67 -24.96 1.81
N GLY A 178 49.21 -25.77 2.75
CA GLY A 178 49.26 -25.46 4.17
C GLY A 178 48.95 -26.69 5.04
N PRO A 179 49.18 -26.58 6.36
CA PRO A 179 48.69 -27.57 7.32
C PRO A 179 47.18 -27.78 7.20
N GLU A 180 46.72 -29.02 7.33
CA GLU A 180 45.29 -29.38 7.13
C GLU A 180 44.32 -28.48 7.93
N PRO A 181 44.52 -28.16 9.23
CA PRO A 181 43.58 -27.33 9.97
C PRO A 181 43.41 -25.91 9.38
N LEU A 182 44.52 -25.30 8.93
CA LEU A 182 44.54 -23.99 8.30
C LEU A 182 43.76 -24.00 6.97
N MET A 183 44.08 -24.99 6.14
CA MET A 183 43.47 -25.14 4.81
C MET A 183 41.98 -25.50 4.90
N ARG A 184 41.61 -26.34 5.87
CA ARG A 184 40.21 -26.67 6.15
C ARG A 184 39.40 -25.46 6.60
N THR A 185 39.99 -24.61 7.45
CA THR A 185 39.34 -23.34 7.85
C THR A 185 39.10 -22.44 6.64
N GLN A 186 40.12 -22.30 5.77
CA GLN A 186 39.97 -21.53 4.52
C GLN A 186 38.91 -22.15 3.61
N GLN A 187 38.88 -23.45 3.45
CA GLN A 187 37.89 -24.18 2.64
C GLN A 187 36.47 -23.92 3.15
N LEU A 188 36.26 -24.00 4.47
CA LEU A 188 34.96 -23.74 5.08
C LEU A 188 34.54 -22.30 4.90
N GLN A 189 35.48 -21.33 5.02
CA GLN A 189 35.16 -19.90 4.79
C GLN A 189 34.81 -19.64 3.32
N GLU A 190 35.59 -20.10 2.34
CA GLU A 190 35.33 -19.93 0.92
C GLU A 190 33.97 -20.56 0.54
N THR A 191 33.77 -21.83 0.93
CA THR A 191 32.55 -22.57 0.62
C THR A 191 31.31 -21.99 1.35
N GLY A 192 31.49 -21.65 2.63
CA GLY A 192 30.41 -21.05 3.44
C GLY A 192 29.96 -19.72 2.90
N LEU A 193 30.88 -18.87 2.44
CA LEU A 193 30.55 -17.60 1.80
C LEU A 193 29.77 -17.80 0.48
N ASP A 194 30.19 -18.75 -0.35
CA ASP A 194 29.51 -19.06 -1.61
C ASP A 194 28.07 -19.55 -1.38
N TYR A 195 27.84 -20.45 -0.41
CA TYR A 195 26.52 -20.93 -0.04
C TYR A 195 25.66 -19.80 0.57
N PHE A 196 26.25 -18.96 1.43
CA PHE A 196 25.57 -17.82 2.00
C PHE A 196 25.09 -16.84 0.92
N LEU A 197 25.96 -16.47 -0.01
CA LEU A 197 25.62 -15.57 -1.11
C LEU A 197 24.54 -16.16 -2.02
N ALA A 198 24.66 -17.44 -2.37
CA ALA A 198 23.66 -18.11 -3.20
C ALA A 198 22.29 -18.17 -2.50
N GLY A 199 22.26 -18.51 -1.22
CA GLY A 199 21.04 -18.54 -0.41
C GLY A 199 20.41 -17.15 -0.23
N ALA A 200 21.22 -16.14 0.05
CA ALA A 200 20.76 -14.75 0.17
C ALA A 200 20.14 -14.24 -1.13
N LEU A 201 20.77 -14.51 -2.28
CA LEU A 201 20.23 -14.14 -3.59
C LEU A 201 18.96 -14.91 -3.95
N LEU A 202 18.87 -16.17 -3.57
CA LEU A 202 17.64 -16.96 -3.76
C LEU A 202 16.49 -16.39 -2.95
N LEU A 203 16.70 -16.01 -1.70
CA LEU A 203 15.69 -15.36 -0.86
C LEU A 203 15.24 -14.02 -1.47
N ILE A 204 16.19 -13.21 -1.94
CA ILE A 204 15.91 -11.94 -2.59
C ILE A 204 15.11 -12.16 -3.89
N LEU A 205 15.47 -13.17 -4.68
CA LEU A 205 14.73 -13.55 -5.89
C LEU A 205 13.27 -13.88 -5.56
N VAL A 206 13.04 -14.78 -4.59
CA VAL A 206 11.68 -15.18 -4.16
C VAL A 206 10.89 -13.96 -3.67
N TRP A 207 11.55 -13.08 -2.91
CA TRP A 207 10.94 -11.82 -2.45
C TRP A 207 10.49 -10.93 -3.61
N TYR A 208 11.36 -10.68 -4.59
CA TYR A 208 11.03 -9.83 -5.74
C TYR A 208 9.96 -10.45 -6.65
N LEU A 209 10.02 -11.75 -6.86
CA LEU A 209 8.99 -12.46 -7.62
C LEU A 209 7.64 -12.39 -6.90
N GLY A 210 7.62 -12.65 -5.59
CA GLY A 210 6.40 -12.54 -4.77
C GLY A 210 5.79 -11.14 -4.82
N MET A 211 6.61 -10.10 -4.63
CA MET A 211 6.15 -8.70 -4.71
C MET A 211 5.64 -8.31 -6.10
N GLY A 212 6.33 -8.70 -7.15
CA GLY A 212 5.96 -8.36 -8.53
C GLY A 212 4.71 -9.09 -9.02
N LEU A 213 4.46 -10.31 -8.54
CA LEU A 213 3.26 -11.09 -8.85
C LEU A 213 2.04 -10.63 -8.04
N ALA A 214 2.24 -10.28 -6.75
CA ALA A 214 1.16 -9.87 -5.86
C ALA A 214 0.58 -8.48 -6.21
N ASN A 215 1.35 -7.60 -6.86
CA ASN A 215 0.91 -6.24 -7.14
C ASN A 215 1.15 -5.85 -8.60
N SER A 216 0.05 -5.69 -9.35
CA SER A 216 0.10 -5.30 -10.78
C SER A 216 0.79 -3.94 -11.04
N SER A 217 0.72 -3.02 -10.08
CA SER A 217 1.39 -1.70 -10.15
C SER A 217 2.91 -1.79 -10.03
N SER A 218 3.43 -2.91 -9.54
CA SER A 218 4.85 -3.12 -9.24
C SER A 218 5.50 -4.19 -10.09
N ARG A 219 4.93 -4.51 -11.26
CA ARG A 219 5.46 -5.53 -12.18
C ARG A 219 6.89 -5.26 -12.66
N ASN A 220 7.34 -4.01 -12.61
CA ASN A 220 8.72 -3.66 -12.90
C ASN A 220 9.73 -4.34 -11.94
N ILE A 221 9.32 -4.72 -10.74
CA ILE A 221 10.14 -5.44 -9.75
C ILE A 221 10.51 -6.84 -10.26
N LEU A 222 9.69 -7.45 -11.11
CA LEU A 222 10.00 -8.76 -11.72
C LEU A 222 11.31 -8.74 -12.50
N TRP A 223 11.64 -7.61 -13.15
CA TRP A 223 12.91 -7.43 -13.86
C TRP A 223 14.11 -7.41 -12.92
N LEU A 224 13.92 -6.84 -11.72
CA LEU A 224 14.94 -6.87 -10.68
C LEU A 224 15.11 -8.28 -10.11
N GLY A 225 14.00 -9.03 -9.96
CA GLY A 225 14.04 -10.45 -9.60
C GLY A 225 14.79 -11.28 -10.65
N LEU A 226 14.52 -11.05 -11.93
CA LEU A 226 15.22 -11.72 -13.02
C LEU A 226 16.72 -11.36 -13.04
N PHE A 227 17.07 -10.10 -12.76
CA PHE A 227 18.48 -9.71 -12.58
C PHE A 227 19.14 -10.45 -11.40
N GLY A 228 18.40 -10.59 -10.27
CA GLY A 228 18.86 -11.38 -9.12
C GLY A 228 19.11 -12.86 -9.45
N LEU A 229 18.24 -13.47 -10.27
CA LEU A 229 18.43 -14.83 -10.80
C LEU A 229 19.72 -14.93 -11.62
N VAL A 230 19.92 -14.00 -12.53
CA VAL A 230 21.12 -13.90 -13.35
C VAL A 230 22.37 -13.76 -12.47
N ALA A 231 22.36 -12.88 -11.47
CA ALA A 231 23.47 -12.72 -10.54
C ALA A 231 23.74 -14.00 -9.74
N MET A 232 22.70 -14.70 -9.28
CA MET A 232 22.81 -15.99 -8.59
C MET A 232 23.47 -17.06 -9.47
N VAL A 233 23.00 -17.22 -10.69
CA VAL A 233 23.59 -18.18 -11.62
C VAL A 233 25.03 -17.81 -11.94
N ARG A 234 25.35 -16.53 -12.13
CA ARG A 234 26.71 -16.04 -12.37
C ARG A 234 27.66 -16.43 -11.21
N ILE A 235 27.25 -16.18 -9.96
CA ILE A 235 28.05 -16.52 -8.77
C ILE A 235 28.29 -18.02 -8.70
N THR A 236 27.27 -18.82 -8.93
CA THR A 236 27.38 -20.28 -8.83
C THR A 236 28.24 -20.89 -9.96
N THR A 237 28.34 -20.21 -11.12
CA THR A 237 29.14 -20.70 -12.26
C THR A 237 30.63 -20.30 -12.20
N THR A 238 30.97 -19.16 -11.56
CA THR A 238 32.33 -18.59 -11.66
C THR A 238 33.28 -18.99 -10.55
N SER A 239 32.80 -19.29 -9.36
CA SER A 239 33.74 -19.48 -8.20
C SER A 239 33.49 -20.72 -7.37
N SER A 240 32.46 -21.51 -7.68
CA SER A 240 31.88 -22.32 -6.64
C SER A 240 32.00 -23.83 -6.87
N PRO A 241 32.30 -24.59 -5.81
CA PRO A 241 32.08 -26.02 -5.77
C PRO A 241 30.63 -26.43 -5.97
N LEU A 242 29.65 -25.47 -5.99
CA LEU A 242 28.25 -25.77 -6.20
C LEU A 242 28.00 -26.47 -7.53
N TRP A 243 28.57 -25.97 -8.63
CA TRP A 243 28.42 -26.62 -9.95
C TRP A 243 29.12 -27.96 -10.05
N SER A 244 30.19 -28.14 -9.29
CA SER A 244 30.88 -29.45 -9.25
C SER A 244 30.03 -30.56 -8.64
N GLN A 245 28.98 -30.20 -7.89
CA GLN A 245 27.99 -31.14 -7.33
C GLN A 245 26.93 -31.54 -8.38
N PHE A 246 26.76 -30.73 -9.43
CA PHE A 246 25.84 -30.99 -10.55
C PHE A 246 26.57 -31.68 -11.71
N SER A 247 27.18 -32.84 -11.45
CA SER A 247 27.98 -33.61 -12.44
C SER A 247 27.22 -34.01 -13.71
N PHE A 248 25.88 -33.88 -13.72
CA PHE A 248 25.06 -34.16 -14.86
C PHE A 248 25.06 -33.04 -15.93
N ILE A 249 25.56 -31.82 -15.60
CA ILE A 249 25.63 -30.72 -16.56
C ILE A 249 26.99 -30.75 -17.25
N PRO A 250 27.06 -30.95 -18.59
CA PRO A 250 28.32 -30.97 -19.33
C PRO A 250 29.09 -29.65 -19.17
N TRP A 251 30.41 -29.71 -19.03
CA TRP A 251 31.30 -28.56 -18.86
C TRP A 251 31.09 -27.49 -19.95
N GLU A 252 30.87 -27.91 -21.19
CA GLU A 252 30.64 -26.97 -22.30
C GLU A 252 29.35 -26.12 -22.09
N ILE A 253 28.29 -26.75 -21.59
CA ILE A 253 27.03 -26.04 -21.26
C ILE A 253 27.26 -25.08 -20.11
N GLN A 254 28.01 -25.45 -19.08
CA GLN A 254 28.35 -24.55 -17.96
C GLN A 254 29.04 -23.28 -18.47
N LYS A 255 30.08 -23.45 -19.34
CA LYS A 255 30.82 -22.32 -19.91
C LYS A 255 29.97 -21.45 -20.85
N LYS A 256 29.14 -22.06 -21.67
CA LYS A 256 28.19 -21.33 -22.54
C LYS A 256 27.18 -20.51 -21.72
N LEU A 257 26.65 -21.07 -20.63
CA LEU A 257 25.78 -20.35 -19.71
C LEU A 257 26.53 -19.20 -19.03
N GLU A 258 27.75 -19.41 -18.58
CA GLU A 258 28.56 -18.35 -17.96
C GLU A 258 28.74 -17.15 -18.90
N PHE A 259 29.08 -17.37 -20.17
CA PHE A 259 29.25 -16.31 -21.16
C PHE A 259 27.92 -15.67 -21.59
N LEU A 260 26.86 -16.45 -21.74
CA LEU A 260 25.52 -15.93 -22.03
C LEU A 260 25.06 -14.98 -20.93
N ILE A 261 25.23 -15.37 -19.66
CA ILE A 261 24.82 -14.58 -18.50
C ILE A 261 25.66 -13.31 -18.38
N LEU A 262 26.95 -13.35 -18.68
CA LEU A 262 27.82 -12.17 -18.68
C LEU A 262 27.27 -11.09 -19.61
N ASN A 263 26.78 -11.46 -20.78
CA ASN A 263 26.30 -10.52 -21.81
C ASN A 263 24.82 -10.18 -21.63
N ALA A 264 23.93 -11.16 -21.62
CA ALA A 264 22.49 -10.94 -21.56
C ALA A 264 22.00 -10.56 -20.15
N GLY A 265 22.79 -10.81 -19.12
CA GLY A 265 22.38 -10.63 -17.73
C GLY A 265 22.12 -9.17 -17.33
N SER A 266 22.72 -8.21 -18.01
CA SER A 266 22.48 -6.79 -17.78
C SER A 266 21.12 -6.30 -18.32
N ILE A 267 20.47 -7.03 -19.26
CA ILE A 267 19.23 -6.62 -19.91
C ILE A 267 18.07 -6.45 -18.90
N PRO A 268 17.81 -7.37 -17.98
CA PRO A 268 16.79 -7.18 -16.96
C PRO A 268 17.00 -5.90 -16.13
N LEU A 269 18.24 -5.58 -15.79
CA LEU A 269 18.58 -4.36 -15.08
C LEU A 269 18.29 -3.12 -15.93
N LEU A 270 18.64 -3.12 -17.20
CA LEU A 270 18.33 -2.04 -18.16
C LEU A 270 16.82 -1.78 -18.26
N VAL A 271 16.04 -2.85 -18.38
CA VAL A 271 14.58 -2.74 -18.44
C VAL A 271 14.03 -2.18 -17.11
N TYR A 272 14.51 -2.66 -15.98
CA TYR A 272 14.14 -2.14 -14.66
C TYR A 272 14.43 -0.65 -14.51
N LEU A 273 15.62 -0.20 -14.94
CA LEU A 273 16.01 1.21 -14.91
C LEU A 273 15.15 2.08 -15.82
N LYS A 274 14.78 1.57 -17.00
CA LYS A 274 13.85 2.26 -17.89
C LYS A 274 12.48 2.53 -17.22
N TYR A 275 11.95 1.57 -16.48
CA TYR A 275 10.68 1.76 -15.78
C TYR A 275 10.78 2.80 -14.65
N ASN A 276 11.93 2.87 -13.97
CA ASN A 276 12.13 3.85 -12.88
C ASN A 276 12.52 5.25 -13.40
N PHE A 277 13.25 5.32 -14.52
CA PHE A 277 13.76 6.58 -15.11
C PHE A 277 13.41 6.70 -16.60
N PRO A 278 12.11 6.71 -16.98
CA PRO A 278 11.68 6.63 -18.39
C PRO A 278 12.11 7.84 -19.23
N ARG A 279 12.39 8.99 -18.62
CA ARG A 279 12.84 10.19 -19.31
C ARG A 279 14.34 10.18 -19.61
N GLU A 280 15.14 9.55 -18.76
CA GLU A 280 16.59 9.48 -18.86
C GLU A 280 17.02 8.20 -19.61
N VAL A 281 16.32 7.09 -19.42
CA VAL A 281 16.56 5.81 -20.10
C VAL A 281 15.49 5.58 -21.17
N SER A 282 15.75 6.01 -22.39
CA SER A 282 14.82 5.89 -23.50
C SER A 282 14.76 4.44 -24.05
N SER A 283 13.66 4.10 -24.74
CA SER A 283 13.57 2.81 -25.46
C SER A 283 14.65 2.63 -26.51
N LYS A 284 15.06 3.73 -27.20
CA LYS A 284 16.14 3.70 -28.19
C LYS A 284 17.48 3.32 -27.53
N LEU A 285 17.77 3.90 -26.36
CA LEU A 285 18.97 3.56 -25.60
C LEU A 285 18.95 2.11 -25.13
N LEU A 286 17.79 1.64 -24.64
CA LEU A 286 17.62 0.24 -24.24
C LEU A 286 17.94 -0.71 -25.41
N PHE A 287 17.36 -0.47 -26.60
CA PHE A 287 17.65 -1.27 -27.80
C PHE A 287 19.12 -1.20 -28.21
N PHE A 288 19.69 -0.01 -28.21
CA PHE A 288 21.09 0.22 -28.59
C PHE A 288 22.08 -0.57 -27.71
N LEU A 289 21.80 -0.70 -26.40
CA LEU A 289 22.66 -1.45 -25.48
C LEU A 289 22.31 -2.95 -25.45
N SER A 290 21.04 -3.32 -25.51
CA SER A 290 20.63 -4.72 -25.34
C SER A 290 20.85 -5.58 -26.58
N ILE A 291 20.72 -5.04 -27.80
CA ILE A 291 20.89 -5.82 -29.02
C ILE A 291 22.33 -6.35 -29.19
N PRO A 292 23.39 -5.51 -29.08
CA PRO A 292 24.76 -6.02 -29.19
C PRO A 292 25.12 -7.04 -28.11
N LEU A 293 24.67 -6.78 -26.86
CA LEU A 293 24.89 -7.71 -25.75
C LEU A 293 24.18 -9.05 -25.96
N SER A 294 22.93 -9.02 -26.46
CA SER A 294 22.17 -10.23 -26.78
C SER A 294 22.82 -10.99 -27.93
N LEU A 295 23.26 -10.29 -28.96
CA LEU A 295 23.92 -10.89 -30.13
C LEU A 295 25.23 -11.58 -29.73
N LEU A 296 26.06 -10.92 -28.91
CA LEU A 296 27.28 -11.54 -28.37
C LEU A 296 26.95 -12.75 -27.50
N GLY A 297 25.99 -12.64 -26.59
CA GLY A 297 25.55 -13.77 -25.77
C GLY A 297 25.09 -14.96 -26.62
N PHE A 298 24.37 -14.69 -27.69
CA PHE A 298 23.91 -15.71 -28.64
C PHE A 298 25.09 -16.32 -29.42
N CYS A 299 26.07 -15.53 -29.84
CA CYS A 299 27.30 -16.03 -30.47
C CYS A 299 28.07 -16.97 -29.52
N PHE A 300 28.20 -16.61 -28.25
CA PHE A 300 28.83 -17.48 -27.23
C PHE A 300 28.06 -18.79 -27.03
N PHE A 301 26.75 -18.78 -27.15
CA PHE A 301 25.93 -19.99 -27.03
C PHE A 301 26.07 -20.92 -28.24
N LEU A 302 26.17 -20.38 -29.45
CA LEU A 302 26.24 -21.15 -30.69
C LEU A 302 27.66 -21.71 -30.93
N LEU A 303 28.69 -20.92 -30.67
CA LEU A 303 30.06 -21.32 -30.98
C LEU A 303 30.58 -22.36 -29.98
N PRO A 304 31.43 -23.33 -30.44
CA PRO A 304 32.21 -24.14 -29.54
C PRO A 304 33.09 -23.26 -28.61
N VAL A 305 33.20 -23.63 -27.34
CA VAL A 305 33.90 -22.84 -26.33
C VAL A 305 35.34 -22.47 -26.71
N LYS A 306 36.01 -23.32 -27.49
CA LYS A 306 37.38 -23.08 -28.00
C LYS A 306 37.51 -21.86 -28.91
N TRP A 307 36.42 -21.45 -29.57
CA TRP A 307 36.42 -20.31 -30.48
C TRP A 307 35.91 -19.02 -29.86
N THR A 308 35.52 -19.03 -28.59
CA THR A 308 34.97 -17.88 -27.91
C THR A 308 36.02 -16.85 -27.44
N GLY A 309 37.30 -17.21 -27.40
CA GLY A 309 38.36 -16.35 -26.94
C GLY A 309 38.39 -14.96 -27.57
N PRO A 310 38.33 -14.80 -28.92
CA PRO A 310 38.35 -13.49 -29.57
C PRO A 310 37.14 -12.59 -29.22
N LEU A 311 36.01 -13.17 -28.76
CA LEU A 311 34.79 -12.44 -28.43
C LEU A 311 34.79 -11.92 -26.99
N LEU A 312 35.67 -12.41 -26.11
CA LEU A 312 35.67 -12.03 -24.70
C LEU A 312 36.01 -10.56 -24.48
N LEU A 313 37.11 -10.08 -25.04
CA LEU A 313 37.53 -8.71 -24.89
C LEU A 313 36.49 -7.70 -25.41
N PRO A 314 35.92 -7.85 -26.64
CA PRO A 314 34.79 -7.05 -27.09
C PRO A 314 33.60 -7.09 -26.17
N SER A 315 33.26 -8.26 -25.61
CA SER A 315 32.16 -8.46 -24.67
C SER A 315 32.36 -7.70 -23.34
N GLU A 316 33.55 -7.76 -22.77
CA GLU A 316 33.89 -7.06 -21.55
C GLU A 316 33.89 -5.52 -21.77
N ILE A 317 34.47 -5.05 -22.86
CA ILE A 317 34.45 -3.62 -23.23
C ILE A 317 33.01 -3.13 -23.40
N LEU A 318 32.15 -3.86 -24.11
CA LEU A 318 30.76 -3.49 -24.32
C LEU A 318 29.97 -3.48 -22.98
N SER A 319 30.24 -4.44 -22.09
CA SER A 319 29.62 -4.49 -20.76
C SER A 319 30.03 -3.30 -19.91
N ILE A 320 31.32 -2.95 -19.87
CA ILE A 320 31.83 -1.80 -19.13
C ILE A 320 31.25 -0.50 -19.73
N LEU A 321 31.24 -0.35 -21.06
CA LEU A 321 30.66 0.81 -21.74
C LEU A 321 29.18 0.96 -21.41
N SER A 322 28.43 -0.15 -21.37
CA SER A 322 27.03 -0.15 -20.98
C SER A 322 26.84 0.34 -19.54
N ILE A 323 27.68 -0.11 -18.60
CA ILE A 323 27.66 0.36 -17.21
C ILE A 323 27.95 1.86 -17.13
N LEU A 324 28.94 2.36 -17.86
CA LEU A 324 29.29 3.77 -17.88
C LEU A 324 28.17 4.66 -18.44
N ILE A 325 27.53 4.23 -19.53
CA ILE A 325 26.37 4.93 -20.12
C ILE A 325 25.19 4.95 -19.13
N ILE A 326 24.91 3.83 -18.47
CA ILE A 326 23.85 3.76 -17.45
C ILE A 326 24.17 4.71 -16.30
N LEU A 327 25.39 4.70 -15.81
CA LEU A 327 25.85 5.55 -14.71
C LEU A 327 25.71 7.04 -15.09
N GLU A 328 26.10 7.43 -16.31
CA GLU A 328 25.88 8.79 -16.83
C GLU A 328 24.38 9.18 -16.77
N ARG A 329 23.49 8.29 -17.24
CA ARG A 329 22.04 8.53 -17.20
C ARG A 329 21.49 8.66 -15.78
N LEU A 330 21.99 7.85 -14.86
CA LEU A 330 21.62 7.92 -13.44
C LEU A 330 22.15 9.20 -12.77
N ILE A 331 23.34 9.66 -13.12
CA ILE A 331 23.87 10.94 -12.65
C ILE A 331 22.99 12.08 -13.14
N ILE A 332 22.59 12.08 -14.41
CA ILE A 332 21.65 13.09 -14.96
C ILE A 332 20.32 13.05 -14.20
N ALA A 333 19.79 11.85 -13.90
CA ALA A 333 18.58 11.69 -13.11
C ALA A 333 18.75 12.24 -11.69
N ALA A 334 19.91 12.04 -11.06
CA ALA A 334 20.22 12.56 -9.73
C ALA A 334 20.34 14.09 -9.72
N ILE A 335 21.02 14.68 -10.71
CA ILE A 335 21.10 16.15 -10.91
C ILE A 335 19.70 16.75 -11.12
N ARG A 336 18.81 16.05 -11.80
CA ARG A 336 17.41 16.45 -11.99
C ARG A 336 16.52 16.16 -10.78
N HIS A 337 17.08 15.79 -9.65
CA HIS A 337 16.36 15.46 -8.40
C HIS A 337 15.25 14.43 -8.57
N ARG A 338 15.45 13.42 -9.45
CA ARG A 338 14.49 12.33 -9.58
C ARG A 338 14.44 11.52 -8.29
N PRO A 339 13.24 11.02 -7.89
CA PRO A 339 13.11 10.21 -6.69
C PRO A 339 14.07 9.02 -6.70
N ASN A 340 14.79 8.83 -5.61
CA ASN A 340 15.75 7.74 -5.39
C ASN A 340 16.95 7.68 -6.36
N ALA A 341 17.08 8.60 -7.34
CA ALA A 341 18.14 8.57 -8.36
C ALA A 341 19.55 8.57 -7.75
N PHE A 342 19.77 9.34 -6.69
CA PHE A 342 21.05 9.39 -5.99
C PHE A 342 21.45 8.01 -5.43
N ILE A 343 20.51 7.29 -4.81
CA ILE A 343 20.74 5.95 -4.23
C ILE A 343 21.03 4.94 -5.34
N PHE A 344 20.29 5.03 -6.46
CA PHE A 344 20.54 4.20 -7.64
C PHE A 344 21.94 4.45 -8.21
N THR A 345 22.33 5.72 -8.35
CA THR A 345 23.64 6.10 -8.87
C THR A 345 24.77 5.54 -8.00
N LEU A 346 24.65 5.70 -6.68
CA LEU A 346 25.67 5.23 -5.74
C LEU A 346 25.81 3.72 -5.72
N SER A 347 24.68 2.99 -5.71
CA SER A 347 24.68 1.53 -5.74
C SER A 347 25.19 0.99 -7.08
N MET A 348 24.89 1.65 -8.20
CA MET A 348 25.40 1.26 -9.51
C MET A 348 26.90 1.57 -9.68
N LEU A 349 27.36 2.67 -9.10
CA LEU A 349 28.80 2.99 -9.06
C LEU A 349 29.59 1.89 -8.33
N LEU A 350 29.07 1.37 -7.22
CA LEU A 350 29.69 0.27 -6.49
C LEU A 350 29.82 -0.97 -7.36
N VAL A 351 28.75 -1.35 -8.07
CA VAL A 351 28.75 -2.49 -9.02
C VAL A 351 29.73 -2.25 -10.16
N GLY A 352 29.78 -1.01 -10.71
CA GLY A 352 30.71 -0.65 -11.77
C GLY A 352 32.17 -0.77 -11.36
N LEU A 353 32.54 -0.26 -10.18
CA LEU A 353 33.89 -0.36 -9.63
C LEU A 353 34.27 -1.84 -9.38
N ALA A 354 33.34 -2.63 -8.85
CA ALA A 354 33.55 -4.06 -8.66
C ALA A 354 33.77 -4.80 -9.99
N ALA A 355 32.98 -4.48 -11.02
CA ALA A 355 33.14 -5.06 -12.35
C ALA A 355 34.50 -4.73 -12.99
N VAL A 356 34.95 -3.49 -12.87
CA VAL A 356 36.26 -3.07 -13.36
C VAL A 356 37.37 -3.82 -12.61
N ASN A 357 37.28 -3.91 -11.27
CA ASN A 357 38.26 -4.69 -10.49
C ASN A 357 38.32 -6.15 -10.95
N ASP A 358 37.16 -6.79 -11.11
CA ASP A 358 37.09 -8.22 -11.45
C ASP A 358 37.59 -8.46 -12.88
N THR A 359 37.34 -7.54 -13.82
CA THR A 359 37.94 -7.58 -15.16
C THR A 359 39.46 -7.48 -15.10
N PHE A 360 40.04 -6.49 -14.38
CA PHE A 360 41.50 -6.41 -14.21
C PHE A 360 42.06 -7.63 -13.51
N ARG A 361 41.33 -8.20 -12.57
CA ARG A 361 41.73 -9.45 -11.90
C ARG A 361 41.79 -10.63 -12.85
N SER A 362 40.81 -10.72 -13.78
CA SER A 362 40.81 -11.77 -14.81
C SER A 362 42.03 -11.69 -15.74
N PHE A 363 42.55 -10.48 -15.96
CA PHE A 363 43.84 -10.27 -16.68
C PHE A 363 45.08 -10.31 -15.77
N GLN A 364 44.95 -10.72 -14.50
CA GLN A 364 46.04 -10.74 -13.52
C GLN A 364 46.66 -9.36 -13.22
N MET A 365 45.95 -8.27 -13.50
CA MET A 365 46.42 -6.89 -13.31
C MET A 365 45.97 -6.27 -11.97
N SER A 366 44.99 -6.86 -11.28
CA SER A 366 44.54 -6.40 -9.97
C SER A 366 45.02 -7.34 -8.84
N PRO A 367 45.53 -6.80 -7.72
CA PRO A 367 45.87 -7.57 -6.54
C PRO A 367 44.65 -7.95 -5.69
N PHE A 368 43.52 -7.24 -5.85
CA PHE A 368 42.32 -7.39 -5.03
C PHE A 368 41.54 -8.68 -5.39
N PRO A 369 40.77 -9.25 -4.45
CA PRO A 369 39.91 -10.39 -4.74
C PRO A 369 38.76 -10.02 -5.68
N TYR A 370 38.05 -11.04 -6.22
CA TYR A 370 36.79 -10.82 -6.90
C TYR A 370 35.76 -10.33 -5.90
N VAL A 371 35.10 -9.21 -6.21
CA VAL A 371 34.14 -8.51 -5.31
C VAL A 371 32.79 -8.21 -5.97
N LEU A 372 32.65 -8.54 -7.25
CA LEU A 372 31.41 -8.23 -8.01
C LEU A 372 30.18 -8.95 -7.42
N ARG A 373 30.34 -10.13 -6.88
CA ARG A 373 29.28 -10.93 -6.27
C ARG A 373 28.71 -10.27 -5.02
N GLU A 374 29.55 -9.72 -4.15
CA GLU A 374 29.16 -8.99 -2.95
C GLU A 374 28.52 -7.65 -3.33
N ALA A 375 29.03 -6.99 -4.37
CA ALA A 375 28.46 -5.77 -4.91
C ALA A 375 27.04 -5.99 -5.49
N PHE A 376 26.79 -7.12 -6.15
CA PHE A 376 25.44 -7.47 -6.62
C PHE A 376 24.48 -7.70 -5.46
N LEU A 377 24.88 -8.42 -4.43
CA LEU A 377 24.06 -8.61 -3.24
C LEU A 377 23.72 -7.27 -2.59
N ALA A 378 24.73 -6.41 -2.39
CA ALA A 378 24.56 -5.08 -1.82
C ALA A 378 23.61 -4.22 -2.69
N PHE A 379 23.79 -4.22 -4.00
CA PHE A 379 22.91 -3.53 -4.94
C PHE A 379 21.46 -3.99 -4.80
N LEU A 380 21.21 -5.29 -4.83
CA LEU A 380 19.87 -5.85 -4.72
C LEU A 380 19.22 -5.50 -3.37
N LEU A 381 19.96 -5.58 -2.26
CA LEU A 381 19.43 -5.18 -0.94
C LEU A 381 19.05 -3.70 -0.90
N VAL A 382 19.89 -2.82 -1.46
CA VAL A 382 19.59 -1.38 -1.56
C VAL A 382 18.34 -1.14 -2.40
N GLN A 383 18.21 -1.82 -3.54
CA GLN A 383 17.03 -1.70 -4.39
C GLN A 383 15.77 -2.21 -3.69
N GLY A 384 15.86 -3.31 -2.93
CA GLY A 384 14.77 -3.82 -2.11
C GLY A 384 14.29 -2.82 -1.07
N TRP A 385 15.22 -2.14 -0.41
CA TRP A 385 14.88 -1.07 0.53
C TRP A 385 14.19 0.10 -0.16
N VAL A 386 14.68 0.54 -1.34
CA VAL A 386 14.03 1.61 -2.14
C VAL A 386 12.60 1.24 -2.50
N GLN A 387 12.37 -0.01 -2.95
CA GLN A 387 11.03 -0.49 -3.29
C GLN A 387 10.11 -0.57 -2.07
N ALA A 388 10.61 -1.05 -0.94
CA ALA A 388 9.85 -1.09 0.31
C ALA A 388 9.42 0.32 0.77
N GLN A 389 10.27 1.33 0.60
CA GLN A 389 9.94 2.74 0.87
C GLN A 389 8.86 3.27 -0.08
N ALA A 390 8.97 2.96 -1.38
CA ALA A 390 7.98 3.37 -2.38
C ALA A 390 6.59 2.76 -2.09
N ILE A 391 6.54 1.48 -1.75
CA ILE A 391 5.29 0.80 -1.36
C ILE A 391 4.69 1.42 -0.10
N ARG A 392 5.51 1.67 0.92
CA ARG A 392 5.04 2.31 2.17
C ARG A 392 4.46 3.70 1.91
N SER A 393 5.10 4.50 1.06
CA SER A 393 4.61 5.85 0.73
C SER A 393 3.28 5.80 -0.04
N ASN A 394 3.14 4.89 -1.00
CA ASN A 394 1.91 4.68 -1.75
C ASN A 394 0.76 4.22 -0.85
N PHE A 395 1.05 3.31 0.08
CA PHE A 395 0.05 2.83 1.05
C PHE A 395 -0.46 3.96 1.94
N ARG A 396 0.44 4.78 2.49
CA ARG A 396 0.08 5.96 3.30
C ARG A 396 -0.77 6.96 2.51
N LEU A 397 -0.41 7.22 1.26
CA LEU A 397 -1.18 8.13 0.40
C LEU A 397 -2.58 7.58 0.12
N SER A 398 -2.71 6.29 -0.12
CA SER A 398 -4.00 5.62 -0.31
C SER A 398 -4.87 5.72 0.94
N GLU A 399 -4.29 5.48 2.12
CA GLU A 399 -4.99 5.60 3.41
C GLU A 399 -5.46 7.05 3.67
N GLN A 400 -4.60 8.03 3.40
CA GLN A 400 -4.98 9.45 3.53
C GLN A 400 -6.14 9.82 2.61
N ARG A 401 -6.10 9.40 1.34
CA ARG A 401 -7.20 9.61 0.38
C ARG A 401 -8.50 8.91 0.84
N GLY A 402 -8.39 7.71 1.38
CA GLY A 402 -9.53 6.99 1.95
C GLY A 402 -10.19 7.77 3.08
N ARG A 403 -9.42 8.27 4.04
CA ARG A 403 -9.91 9.09 5.16
C ARG A 403 -10.51 10.43 4.68
N GLU A 404 -9.93 11.05 3.67
CA GLU A 404 -10.44 12.29 3.09
C GLU A 404 -11.80 12.06 2.41
N LEU A 405 -11.93 11.00 1.61
CA LEU A 405 -13.21 10.61 1.00
C LEU A 405 -14.28 10.31 2.04
N GLU A 406 -13.92 9.62 3.12
CA GLU A 406 -14.85 9.34 4.22
C GLU A 406 -15.32 10.62 4.92
N ARG A 407 -14.42 11.58 5.16
CA ARG A 407 -14.78 12.92 5.69
C ARG A 407 -15.70 13.70 4.75
N ILE A 408 -15.42 13.67 3.45
CA ILE A 408 -16.27 14.31 2.44
C ILE A 408 -17.66 13.67 2.45
N ASN A 409 -17.77 12.35 2.43
CA ASN A 409 -19.03 11.63 2.49
C ASN A 409 -19.83 11.94 3.76
N THR A 410 -19.16 11.98 4.92
CA THR A 410 -19.81 12.34 6.19
C THR A 410 -20.34 13.79 6.19
N ASN A 411 -19.58 14.71 5.58
CA ASN A 411 -20.03 16.10 5.48
C ASN A 411 -21.21 16.25 4.50
N ILE A 412 -21.17 15.56 3.37
CA ILE A 412 -22.30 15.58 2.40
C ILE A 412 -23.57 15.01 3.04
N ALA A 413 -23.47 13.96 3.85
CA ALA A 413 -24.63 13.37 4.55
C ALA A 413 -25.32 14.33 5.53
N ARG A 414 -24.67 15.43 5.94
CA ARG A 414 -25.29 16.49 6.75
C ARG A 414 -26.19 17.40 5.93
N PHE A 415 -25.93 17.55 4.64
CA PHE A 415 -26.75 18.36 3.71
C PHE A 415 -27.79 17.54 2.97
N PHE A 416 -27.55 16.24 2.85
CA PHE A 416 -28.45 15.31 2.18
C PHE A 416 -28.71 14.11 3.10
N PRO A 417 -29.88 14.08 3.79
CA PRO A 417 -30.21 12.99 4.69
C PRO A 417 -30.23 11.64 3.97
N ASN A 418 -29.55 10.65 4.52
CA ASN A 418 -29.53 9.29 3.95
C ASN A 418 -30.93 8.64 3.88
N ASP A 419 -31.86 9.13 4.68
CA ASP A 419 -33.23 8.64 4.69
C ASP A 419 -33.97 8.98 3.39
N PHE A 420 -33.62 10.08 2.71
CA PHE A 420 -34.10 10.35 1.35
C PHE A 420 -33.63 9.30 0.35
N LEU A 421 -32.35 8.85 0.43
CA LEU A 421 -31.86 7.79 -0.45
C LEU A 421 -32.65 6.51 -0.29
N LYS A 422 -33.02 6.15 0.96
CA LYS A 422 -33.87 4.99 1.24
C LYS A 422 -35.27 5.14 0.63
N LEU A 423 -35.84 6.32 0.75
CA LEU A 423 -37.19 6.60 0.17
C LEU A 423 -37.16 6.60 -1.36
N LEU A 424 -36.10 7.04 -1.98
CA LEU A 424 -35.87 6.99 -3.43
C LEU A 424 -35.33 5.61 -3.90
N GLU A 425 -35.19 4.64 -2.98
CA GLU A 425 -34.68 3.29 -3.26
C GLU A 425 -33.27 3.29 -3.88
N LYS A 426 -32.44 4.29 -3.52
CA LYS A 426 -31.06 4.46 -3.98
C LYS A 426 -30.08 4.08 -2.88
N ARG A 427 -28.91 3.57 -3.31
CA ARG A 427 -27.82 3.23 -2.38
C ARG A 427 -26.81 4.35 -2.21
N ARG A 428 -26.64 5.19 -3.23
CA ARG A 428 -25.63 6.26 -3.27
C ARG A 428 -26.21 7.54 -3.87
N LEU A 429 -25.69 8.67 -3.43
CA LEU A 429 -26.10 9.97 -3.92
C LEU A 429 -25.88 10.13 -5.44
N GLN A 430 -24.81 9.54 -5.96
CA GLN A 430 -24.52 9.58 -7.40
C GLN A 430 -25.53 8.82 -8.28
N ASP A 431 -26.35 7.97 -7.68
CA ASP A 431 -27.37 7.19 -8.39
C ASP A 431 -28.69 7.97 -8.52
N VAL A 432 -28.80 9.17 -7.90
CA VAL A 432 -29.99 10.04 -7.93
C VAL A 432 -29.97 10.84 -9.21
N GLN A 433 -31.07 10.81 -9.96
CA GLN A 433 -31.24 11.52 -11.23
C GLN A 433 -32.30 12.60 -11.14
N LEU A 434 -32.17 13.64 -11.96
CA LEU A 434 -33.16 14.70 -12.08
C LEU A 434 -34.49 14.14 -12.58
N GLY A 435 -35.59 14.50 -11.92
CA GLY A 435 -36.94 14.09 -12.29
C GLY A 435 -37.36 12.70 -11.80
N GLU A 436 -36.50 11.99 -11.06
CA GLU A 436 -36.92 10.75 -10.40
C GLU A 436 -37.90 11.04 -9.27
N TYR A 437 -38.93 10.21 -9.13
CA TYR A 437 -39.92 10.33 -8.06
C TYR A 437 -40.45 8.96 -7.62
N HIS A 438 -40.88 8.89 -6.37
CA HIS A 438 -41.60 7.76 -5.78
C HIS A 438 -42.80 8.26 -5.00
N THR A 439 -43.87 7.48 -5.00
CA THR A 439 -45.10 7.79 -4.23
C THR A 439 -45.09 6.86 -2.99
N LYS A 440 -45.19 7.47 -1.81
CA LYS A 440 -45.19 6.79 -0.52
C LYS A 440 -46.21 7.38 0.41
N GLU A 441 -46.72 6.60 1.35
CA GLU A 441 -47.51 7.11 2.48
C GLU A 441 -46.56 7.60 3.58
N LEU A 442 -46.66 8.87 3.93
CA LEU A 442 -45.82 9.48 4.98
C LEU A 442 -46.70 10.38 5.87
N CYS A 443 -46.23 10.51 7.10
CA CYS A 443 -46.74 11.56 7.97
C CYS A 443 -45.77 12.76 7.90
N ILE A 444 -46.36 13.95 7.75
CA ILE A 444 -45.64 15.23 7.70
C ILE A 444 -45.89 15.98 8.98
N LEU A 445 -44.85 16.47 9.60
CA LEU A 445 -44.90 17.35 10.78
C LEU A 445 -44.26 18.68 10.43
N PHE A 446 -45.00 19.75 10.65
CA PHE A 446 -44.47 21.11 10.74
C PHE A 446 -44.43 21.54 12.21
N CYS A 447 -43.35 22.20 12.61
CA CYS A 447 -43.17 22.71 13.94
C CYS A 447 -42.53 24.10 13.86
N ASP A 448 -43.11 25.13 14.46
CA ASP A 448 -42.67 26.53 14.36
C ASP A 448 -42.67 27.23 15.73
N ILE A 449 -41.72 28.14 15.94
CA ILE A 449 -41.58 28.87 17.20
C ILE A 449 -42.62 30.00 17.23
N ARG A 450 -43.37 30.11 18.32
CA ARG A 450 -44.35 31.16 18.48
C ARG A 450 -43.70 32.54 18.67
N ASN A 451 -44.20 33.51 17.91
CA ASN A 451 -43.76 34.91 17.94
C ASN A 451 -42.24 35.07 17.68
N PHE A 452 -41.67 34.16 16.88
CA PHE A 452 -40.21 34.19 16.59
C PHE A 452 -39.82 35.51 15.90
N THR A 453 -40.58 35.99 14.94
CA THR A 453 -40.28 37.25 14.22
C THR A 453 -40.09 38.42 15.20
N ALA A 454 -41.03 38.61 16.15
CA ALA A 454 -40.91 39.65 17.16
C ALA A 454 -39.72 39.42 18.10
N LEU A 455 -39.44 38.15 18.45
CA LEU A 455 -38.27 37.81 19.25
C LEU A 455 -36.94 38.07 18.48
N ALA A 456 -36.88 37.71 17.21
CA ALA A 456 -35.69 37.90 16.37
C ALA A 456 -35.37 39.39 16.15
N GLU A 457 -36.40 40.24 16.04
CA GLU A 457 -36.22 41.71 15.91
C GLU A 457 -35.59 42.34 17.16
N THR A 458 -35.72 41.69 18.34
CA THR A 458 -35.10 42.16 19.58
C THR A 458 -33.67 41.67 19.78
N LEU A 459 -33.22 40.73 18.98
CA LEU A 459 -31.91 40.08 19.14
C LEU A 459 -30.91 40.48 18.05
N PRO A 460 -29.63 40.64 18.38
CA PRO A 460 -28.58 40.72 17.38
C PRO A 460 -28.55 39.45 16.50
N PRO A 461 -28.20 39.54 15.21
CA PRO A 461 -28.21 38.39 14.28
C PRO A 461 -27.42 37.17 14.80
N GLU A 462 -26.28 37.38 15.44
CA GLU A 462 -25.48 36.29 16.02
C GLU A 462 -26.23 35.54 17.13
N LYS A 463 -26.97 36.25 17.98
CA LYS A 463 -27.78 35.63 19.03
C LYS A 463 -28.98 34.88 18.47
N THR A 464 -29.57 35.40 17.39
CA THR A 464 -30.65 34.73 16.69
C THR A 464 -30.21 33.41 16.09
N PHE A 465 -29.03 33.36 15.39
CA PHE A 465 -28.46 32.11 14.90
C PHE A 465 -28.10 31.13 16.00
N ARG A 466 -27.57 31.62 17.13
CA ARG A 466 -27.26 30.76 18.30
C ARG A 466 -28.54 30.19 18.91
N LEU A 467 -29.61 30.97 18.99
CA LEU A 467 -30.91 30.51 19.48
C LEU A 467 -31.48 29.42 18.59
N LEU A 468 -31.51 29.64 17.27
CA LEU A 468 -32.01 28.65 16.31
C LEU A 468 -31.21 27.37 16.37
N ASN A 469 -29.88 27.46 16.36
CA ASN A 469 -29.02 26.28 16.44
C ASN A 469 -29.22 25.50 17.74
N ALA A 470 -29.39 26.18 18.87
CA ALA A 470 -29.66 25.53 20.16
C ALA A 470 -31.06 24.86 20.15
N TYR A 471 -32.07 25.50 19.58
CA TYR A 471 -33.42 24.96 19.41
C TYR A 471 -33.38 23.71 18.51
N PHE A 472 -32.78 23.81 17.31
CA PHE A 472 -32.70 22.69 16.38
C PHE A 472 -31.86 21.51 16.94
N SER A 473 -30.82 21.81 17.73
CA SER A 473 -30.03 20.80 18.41
C SER A 473 -30.78 20.04 19.50
N ASN A 474 -31.81 20.67 20.06
CA ASN A 474 -32.73 20.05 21.03
C ASN A 474 -33.80 19.20 20.33
N ILE A 475 -34.46 19.74 19.32
CA ILE A 475 -35.61 19.11 18.67
C ILE A 475 -35.23 18.05 17.64
N GLY A 476 -34.13 18.25 16.92
CA GLY A 476 -33.70 17.32 15.87
C GLY A 476 -33.44 15.87 16.35
N PRO A 477 -32.78 15.65 17.48
CA PRO A 477 -32.65 14.31 18.09
C PRO A 477 -34.00 13.67 18.45
N VAL A 478 -34.97 14.45 18.92
CA VAL A 478 -36.31 13.95 19.28
C VAL A 478 -37.00 13.41 18.03
N ILE A 479 -37.01 14.17 16.93
CA ILE A 479 -37.57 13.72 15.66
C ILE A 479 -36.96 12.41 15.19
N ARG A 480 -35.63 12.32 15.22
CA ARG A 480 -34.89 11.10 14.79
C ARG A 480 -35.15 9.92 15.72
N HIS A 481 -35.25 10.15 17.03
CA HIS A 481 -35.52 9.07 17.99
C HIS A 481 -36.85 8.37 17.73
N HIS A 482 -37.86 9.13 17.27
CA HIS A 482 -39.18 8.63 16.92
C HIS A 482 -39.31 8.19 15.45
N GLY A 483 -38.19 7.92 14.76
CA GLY A 483 -38.17 7.38 13.40
C GLY A 483 -38.47 8.38 12.31
N GLY A 484 -38.47 9.69 12.62
CA GLY A 484 -38.56 10.76 11.66
C GLY A 484 -37.19 11.29 11.22
N PHE A 485 -37.17 12.03 10.14
CA PHE A 485 -36.00 12.82 9.74
C PHE A 485 -36.44 14.22 9.26
N ILE A 486 -35.53 15.17 9.37
CA ILE A 486 -35.78 16.55 8.97
C ILE A 486 -35.55 16.67 7.47
N ASP A 487 -36.56 17.11 6.75
CA ASP A 487 -36.48 17.46 5.34
C ASP A 487 -35.74 18.80 5.17
N LYS A 488 -36.25 19.83 5.79
CA LYS A 488 -35.64 21.18 5.75
C LYS A 488 -36.04 22.04 6.95
N TYR A 489 -35.21 23.03 7.18
CA TYR A 489 -35.50 24.15 8.07
C TYR A 489 -36.07 25.31 7.25
N ILE A 490 -37.19 25.88 7.67
CA ILE A 490 -37.89 26.98 6.99
C ILE A 490 -37.91 28.15 7.97
N GLY A 491 -36.85 28.96 7.95
CA GLY A 491 -36.68 30.00 8.99
C GLY A 491 -36.44 29.36 10.38
N ASP A 492 -37.37 29.60 11.30
CA ASP A 492 -37.45 28.96 12.61
C ASP A 492 -38.25 27.65 12.62
N GLY A 493 -38.97 27.38 11.51
CA GLY A 493 -39.78 26.18 11.34
C GLY A 493 -38.96 24.96 10.94
N ILE A 494 -39.46 23.80 11.35
CA ILE A 494 -38.93 22.46 10.99
C ILE A 494 -40.00 21.73 10.18
N MET A 495 -39.64 21.21 9.04
CA MET A 495 -40.43 20.23 8.30
C MET A 495 -39.78 18.86 8.50
N ALA A 496 -40.49 17.92 9.08
CA ALA A 496 -40.03 16.56 9.32
C ALA A 496 -40.96 15.52 8.68
N LEU A 497 -40.39 14.43 8.23
CA LEU A 497 -41.04 13.32 7.57
C LEU A 497 -40.95 12.05 8.42
N PHE A 498 -42.05 11.33 8.53
CA PHE A 498 -42.17 10.08 9.27
C PHE A 498 -42.61 8.95 8.36
N PRO A 499 -41.68 8.09 7.92
CA PRO A 499 -42.01 6.92 7.09
C PRO A 499 -42.87 5.88 7.80
N ASN A 500 -42.83 5.87 9.13
CA ASN A 500 -43.59 4.94 9.99
C ASN A 500 -45.05 5.42 10.24
N GLY A 501 -45.54 6.43 9.50
CA GLY A 501 -46.93 6.88 9.53
C GLY A 501 -47.30 7.81 10.66
N ALA A 502 -48.62 8.04 10.84
CA ALA A 502 -49.19 9.05 11.71
C ALA A 502 -48.85 8.85 13.20
N GLN A 503 -48.86 7.64 13.67
CA GLN A 503 -48.50 7.30 15.08
C GLN A 503 -47.15 7.86 15.46
N ALA A 504 -46.12 7.63 14.61
CA ALA A 504 -44.75 8.10 14.87
C ALA A 504 -44.70 9.64 14.88
N GLY A 505 -45.42 10.30 13.97
CA GLY A 505 -45.50 11.77 13.90
C GLY A 505 -46.13 12.39 15.15
N ILE A 506 -47.24 11.84 15.62
CA ILE A 506 -47.97 12.35 16.81
C ILE A 506 -47.10 12.13 18.07
N VAL A 507 -46.53 10.95 18.25
CA VAL A 507 -45.64 10.67 19.38
C VAL A 507 -44.41 11.59 19.36
N ALA A 508 -43.84 11.84 18.17
CA ALA A 508 -42.77 12.82 18.04
C ALA A 508 -43.19 14.24 18.43
N ALA A 509 -44.35 14.69 18.01
CA ALA A 509 -44.84 16.03 18.36
C ALA A 509 -45.09 16.20 19.87
N THR A 510 -45.67 15.19 20.52
CA THR A 510 -45.83 15.21 21.99
C THR A 510 -44.50 15.18 22.71
N ALA A 511 -43.55 14.41 22.23
CA ALA A 511 -42.17 14.35 22.74
C ALA A 511 -41.42 15.69 22.50
N ILE A 512 -41.68 16.39 21.40
CA ILE A 512 -41.14 17.73 21.15
C ILE A 512 -41.66 18.70 22.21
N GLN A 513 -42.95 18.70 22.53
CA GLN A 513 -43.53 19.55 23.56
C GLN A 513 -42.89 19.25 24.93
N ALA A 514 -42.76 17.98 25.29
CA ALA A 514 -42.12 17.58 26.56
C ALA A 514 -40.64 17.99 26.61
N SER A 515 -39.89 17.77 25.54
CA SER A 515 -38.48 18.19 25.45
C SER A 515 -38.31 19.71 25.57
N LEU A 516 -39.27 20.46 25.03
CA LEU A 516 -39.29 21.93 25.13
C LEU A 516 -39.47 22.39 26.59
N GLN A 517 -40.28 21.71 27.41
CA GLN A 517 -40.42 22.04 28.83
C GLN A 517 -39.07 21.95 29.56
N VAL A 518 -38.32 20.86 29.31
CA VAL A 518 -36.96 20.70 29.89
C VAL A 518 -36.03 21.80 29.38
N TYR A 519 -36.07 22.09 28.08
CA TYR A 519 -35.26 23.15 27.48
C TYR A 519 -35.62 24.54 28.07
N ASN A 520 -36.92 24.84 28.28
CA ASN A 520 -37.37 26.08 28.88
C ASN A 520 -36.93 26.24 30.32
N SER A 521 -36.85 25.17 31.12
CA SER A 521 -36.28 25.20 32.48
C SER A 521 -34.81 25.62 32.43
N HIS A 522 -34.03 25.11 31.51
CA HIS A 522 -32.62 25.54 31.31
C HIS A 522 -32.52 27.00 30.84
N ARG A 523 -33.44 27.44 29.96
CA ARG A 523 -33.51 28.85 29.52
C ARG A 523 -33.81 29.79 30.65
N ALA A 524 -34.81 29.47 31.48
CA ALA A 524 -35.19 30.27 32.64
C ALA A 524 -34.01 30.42 33.64
N ASN A 525 -33.29 29.32 33.92
CA ASN A 525 -32.07 29.34 34.76
C ASN A 525 -30.96 30.22 34.16
N SER A 526 -30.97 30.44 32.86
CA SER A 526 -30.02 31.30 32.14
C SER A 526 -30.52 32.72 31.90
N GLY A 527 -31.71 33.08 32.42
CA GLY A 527 -32.32 34.40 32.28
C GLY A 527 -32.98 34.68 30.94
N TYR A 528 -33.29 33.64 30.15
CA TYR A 528 -34.00 33.78 28.86
C TYR A 528 -35.47 33.44 28.96
N ALA A 529 -36.31 34.15 28.22
CA ALA A 529 -37.72 33.84 28.11
C ALA A 529 -37.99 32.43 27.55
N PRO A 530 -39.02 31.73 28.02
CA PRO A 530 -39.41 30.43 27.49
C PRO A 530 -39.81 30.52 26.04
N LEU A 531 -39.57 29.43 25.27
CA LEU A 531 -40.06 29.27 23.91
C LEU A 531 -41.35 28.44 23.93
N SER A 532 -42.26 28.77 23.01
CA SER A 532 -43.43 27.97 22.76
C SER A 532 -43.46 27.58 21.28
N VAL A 533 -43.87 26.38 20.96
CA VAL A 533 -43.94 25.87 19.58
C VAL A 533 -45.36 25.36 19.29
N GLY A 534 -45.76 25.53 18.04
CA GLY A 534 -46.95 24.89 17.50
C GLY A 534 -46.56 23.79 16.53
N CYS A 535 -47.21 22.66 16.63
CA CYS A 535 -47.01 21.54 15.71
C CYS A 535 -48.27 21.25 14.89
N GLY A 536 -48.13 21.09 13.59
CA GLY A 536 -49.20 20.64 12.70
C GLY A 536 -48.82 19.32 12.04
N ILE A 537 -49.73 18.35 12.10
CA ILE A 537 -49.47 16.99 11.62
C ILE A 537 -50.58 16.58 10.66
N PHE A 538 -50.15 16.02 9.53
CA PHE A 538 -51.05 15.36 8.58
C PHE A 538 -50.37 14.18 7.92
N SER A 539 -51.10 13.11 7.62
CA SER A 539 -50.61 11.88 7.01
C SER A 539 -51.37 11.60 5.71
N GLY A 540 -50.69 11.02 4.76
CA GLY A 540 -51.26 10.57 3.51
C GLY A 540 -50.23 10.33 2.42
N THR A 541 -50.74 10.13 1.21
CA THR A 541 -49.89 9.83 0.04
C THR A 541 -49.15 11.07 -0.44
N VAL A 542 -47.84 10.97 -0.54
CA VAL A 542 -46.94 12.02 -1.00
C VAL A 542 -46.05 11.57 -2.14
N THR A 543 -45.66 12.49 -3.00
CA THR A 543 -44.64 12.25 -4.03
C THR A 543 -43.30 12.81 -3.55
N ILE A 544 -42.31 11.95 -3.44
CA ILE A 544 -40.93 12.28 -3.08
C ILE A 544 -40.09 12.20 -4.34
N GLY A 545 -39.33 13.22 -4.64
CA GLY A 545 -38.51 13.20 -5.85
C GLY A 545 -37.44 14.27 -5.87
N THR A 546 -36.69 14.28 -6.97
CA THR A 546 -35.66 15.27 -7.25
C THR A 546 -36.13 16.26 -8.28
N ILE A 547 -36.08 17.54 -7.94
CA ILE A 547 -36.40 18.67 -8.80
C ILE A 547 -35.21 19.60 -8.93
N GLY A 548 -35.22 20.44 -9.94
CA GLY A 548 -34.19 21.45 -10.14
C GLY A 548 -33.67 21.47 -11.56
N GLU A 549 -32.39 21.77 -11.68
CA GLU A 549 -31.68 21.86 -12.96
C GLU A 549 -30.31 21.22 -12.85
N THR A 550 -29.54 21.15 -13.96
CA THR A 550 -28.28 20.38 -14.04
C THR A 550 -27.21 20.79 -13.00
N GLN A 551 -27.23 22.06 -12.56
CA GLN A 551 -26.24 22.56 -11.59
C GLN A 551 -26.76 22.54 -10.16
N ARG A 552 -28.10 22.44 -9.95
CA ARG A 552 -28.71 22.41 -8.63
C ARG A 552 -29.90 21.46 -8.59
N LEU A 553 -29.73 20.39 -7.89
CA LEU A 553 -30.77 19.41 -7.57
C LEU A 553 -31.21 19.61 -6.12
N GLU A 554 -32.54 19.52 -5.92
CA GLU A 554 -33.14 19.51 -4.60
C GLU A 554 -34.06 18.29 -4.48
N THR A 555 -33.90 17.54 -3.38
CA THR A 555 -34.90 16.53 -3.04
C THR A 555 -36.01 17.18 -2.24
N THR A 556 -37.23 16.87 -2.59
CA THR A 556 -38.39 17.46 -1.92
C THR A 556 -39.58 16.53 -1.96
N VAL A 557 -40.52 16.84 -1.12
CA VAL A 557 -41.84 16.19 -1.07
C VAL A 557 -42.87 17.14 -1.60
N ILE A 558 -43.65 16.68 -2.58
CA ILE A 558 -44.72 17.46 -3.21
C ILE A 558 -46.04 16.74 -2.97
N SER A 559 -46.96 17.37 -2.26
CA SER A 559 -48.32 16.84 -2.03
C SER A 559 -49.17 17.86 -1.33
N ASP A 560 -50.51 17.70 -1.45
CA ASP A 560 -51.47 18.38 -0.62
C ASP A 560 -51.28 18.14 0.87
N VAL A 561 -50.78 16.96 1.25
CA VAL A 561 -50.46 16.56 2.65
C VAL A 561 -49.50 17.55 3.30
N VAL A 562 -48.44 17.96 2.55
CA VAL A 562 -47.47 18.96 3.02
C VAL A 562 -48.17 20.30 3.33
N ASN A 563 -49.01 20.74 2.42
CA ASN A 563 -49.77 21.99 2.59
C ASN A 563 -50.75 21.92 3.76
N LEU A 564 -51.42 20.77 3.95
CA LEU A 564 -52.35 20.57 5.08
C LEU A 564 -51.61 20.56 6.42
N ALA A 565 -50.50 19.86 6.54
CA ALA A 565 -49.70 19.86 7.77
C ALA A 565 -49.18 21.27 8.14
N SER A 566 -48.70 22.03 7.14
CA SER A 566 -48.26 23.42 7.33
C SER A 566 -49.41 24.34 7.79
N ARG A 567 -50.61 24.13 7.23
CA ARG A 567 -51.77 24.93 7.63
C ARG A 567 -52.32 24.59 9.00
N LEU A 568 -52.27 23.30 9.39
CA LEU A 568 -52.57 22.89 10.75
C LEU A 568 -51.57 23.50 11.75
N GLU A 569 -50.29 23.57 11.37
CA GLU A 569 -49.29 24.29 12.18
C GLU A 569 -49.74 25.78 12.35
N SER A 570 -50.06 26.47 11.28
CA SER A 570 -50.45 27.86 11.32
C SER A 570 -51.73 28.09 12.15
N LEU A 571 -52.70 27.15 12.10
CA LEU A 571 -53.91 27.19 12.93
C LEU A 571 -53.63 27.09 14.44
N THR A 572 -52.50 26.54 14.84
CA THR A 572 -52.11 26.51 16.27
C THR A 572 -51.99 27.94 16.85
N LYS A 573 -51.86 28.98 16.01
CA LYS A 573 -51.90 30.39 16.46
C LYS A 573 -53.25 30.79 17.02
N LEU A 574 -54.33 30.16 16.50
CA LEU A 574 -55.69 30.40 16.96
C LEU A 574 -56.07 29.53 18.18
N PHE A 575 -55.55 28.32 18.25
CA PHE A 575 -55.91 27.34 19.29
C PHE A 575 -54.91 27.27 20.44
N GLY A 576 -53.79 27.97 20.37
CA GLY A 576 -52.80 28.06 21.42
C GLY A 576 -51.65 27.07 21.27
N GLN A 577 -51.01 26.74 22.41
CA GLN A 577 -49.87 25.81 22.47
C GLN A 577 -50.33 24.37 22.22
N GLY A 578 -49.45 23.55 21.65
CA GLY A 578 -49.70 22.13 21.45
C GLY A 578 -49.62 21.71 19.99
N THR A 579 -50.27 20.61 19.69
CA THR A 579 -50.28 19.98 18.38
C THR A 579 -51.68 19.97 17.79
N LEU A 580 -51.81 20.39 16.53
CA LEU A 580 -53.06 20.22 15.77
C LEU A 580 -52.91 19.11 14.74
N THR A 581 -53.93 18.28 14.68
CA THR A 581 -54.14 17.25 13.66
C THR A 581 -55.63 17.18 13.28
N THR A 582 -56.03 16.21 12.47
CA THR A 582 -57.42 15.98 12.14
C THR A 582 -58.00 14.78 12.89
N LEU A 583 -59.31 14.71 13.07
CA LEU A 583 -59.96 13.53 13.63
C LEU A 583 -59.62 12.26 12.83
N SER A 584 -59.66 12.37 11.50
CA SER A 584 -59.31 11.23 10.63
C SER A 584 -57.91 10.65 10.92
N ILE A 585 -56.96 11.47 11.33
CA ILE A 585 -55.63 11.00 11.72
C ILE A 585 -55.65 10.37 13.12
N LEU A 586 -56.46 10.89 14.05
CA LEU A 586 -56.59 10.29 15.38
C LEU A 586 -57.30 8.93 15.35
N ASP A 587 -58.20 8.72 14.37
CA ASP A 587 -58.88 7.42 14.18
C ASP A 587 -57.89 6.32 13.71
N GLU A 588 -56.77 6.69 13.10
CA GLU A 588 -55.72 5.78 12.61
C GLU A 588 -54.67 5.45 13.67
N VAL A 589 -54.66 6.09 14.83
CA VAL A 589 -53.60 5.98 15.83
C VAL A 589 -54.15 5.55 17.20
N ASP A 590 -53.26 4.98 18.03
CA ASP A 590 -53.59 4.69 19.42
C ASP A 590 -53.65 6.02 20.22
N THR A 591 -54.85 6.40 20.60
CA THR A 591 -55.14 7.63 21.39
C THR A 591 -55.13 7.41 22.88
N SER A 592 -54.94 6.17 23.37
CA SER A 592 -55.03 5.82 24.81
C SER A 592 -54.08 6.64 25.72
N HIS A 593 -52.99 7.10 25.16
CA HIS A 593 -51.95 7.91 25.85
C HIS A 593 -52.01 9.40 25.47
N LEU A 594 -53.01 9.82 24.68
CA LEU A 594 -53.14 11.19 24.19
C LEU A 594 -54.21 11.96 24.96
N SER A 595 -53.86 13.15 25.38
CA SER A 595 -54.82 14.12 25.90
C SER A 595 -55.17 15.10 24.78
N TRP A 596 -56.42 15.09 24.34
CA TRP A 596 -56.89 15.85 23.20
C TRP A 596 -58.36 16.26 23.32
N ARG A 597 -58.78 17.27 22.57
CA ARG A 597 -60.20 17.65 22.39
C ARG A 597 -60.50 17.92 20.93
N TYR A 598 -61.77 17.81 20.58
CA TYR A 598 -62.29 18.34 19.32
C TYR A 598 -62.14 19.88 19.32
N ALA A 599 -61.63 20.46 18.22
CA ALA A 599 -61.33 21.88 18.13
C ALA A 599 -62.20 22.61 17.10
N GLY A 600 -63.10 21.91 16.41
CA GLY A 600 -64.04 22.47 15.45
C GLY A 600 -63.77 22.08 14.01
N VAL A 601 -64.49 22.68 13.10
CA VAL A 601 -64.43 22.48 11.64
C VAL A 601 -63.79 23.69 10.99
N VAL A 602 -62.70 23.46 10.23
CA VAL A 602 -61.96 24.56 9.59
C VAL A 602 -61.84 24.28 8.09
N ARG A 603 -62.21 25.27 7.26
CA ARG A 603 -61.88 25.21 5.85
C ARG A 603 -60.56 25.93 5.60
N VAL A 604 -59.56 25.12 5.28
CA VAL A 604 -58.26 25.67 4.98
C VAL A 604 -58.23 26.31 3.60
N TYR A 605 -57.52 27.43 3.47
CA TYR A 605 -57.45 28.20 2.23
C TYR A 605 -57.13 27.33 1.01
N GLY A 606 -57.95 27.48 -0.08
CA GLY A 606 -57.79 26.71 -1.32
C GLY A 606 -58.36 25.28 -1.30
N LYS A 607 -59.02 24.84 -0.21
CA LYS A 607 -59.73 23.56 -0.16
C LYS A 607 -61.22 23.78 -0.08
N LYS A 608 -62.02 22.97 -0.81
CA LYS A 608 -63.47 23.00 -0.76
C LYS A 608 -64.01 22.20 0.43
N GLN A 609 -63.36 21.15 0.79
CA GLN A 609 -63.78 20.28 1.90
C GLN A 609 -63.22 20.81 3.22
N PRO A 610 -64.07 21.00 4.23
CA PRO A 610 -63.65 21.37 5.56
C PRO A 610 -63.01 20.18 6.28
N LEU A 611 -62.10 20.46 7.25
CA LEU A 611 -61.41 19.47 8.08
C LEU A 611 -61.90 19.56 9.51
N GLU A 612 -62.19 18.42 10.11
CA GLU A 612 -62.44 18.31 11.55
C GLU A 612 -61.09 18.27 12.28
N VAL A 613 -60.83 19.31 13.07
CA VAL A 613 -59.53 19.53 13.72
C VAL A 613 -59.57 19.03 15.18
N ALA A 614 -58.52 18.39 15.58
CA ALA A 614 -58.27 17.98 16.95
C ALA A 614 -57.03 18.71 17.51
N HIS A 615 -57.18 19.18 18.76
CA HIS A 615 -56.10 19.78 19.52
C HIS A 615 -55.54 18.80 20.54
N VAL A 616 -54.26 18.46 20.43
CA VAL A 616 -53.53 17.54 21.30
C VAL A 616 -52.57 18.37 22.17
N TRP A 617 -52.68 18.21 23.50
CA TRP A 617 -51.83 18.93 24.47
C TRP A 617 -50.93 18.03 25.30
N THR A 618 -50.90 16.75 25.02
CA THR A 618 -49.91 15.81 25.64
C THR A 618 -48.52 16.37 25.47
N GLY A 619 -47.72 16.38 26.57
CA GLY A 619 -46.37 16.88 26.59
C GLY A 619 -46.21 18.36 26.94
N LEU A 620 -47.32 19.10 27.13
CA LEU A 620 -47.29 20.44 27.72
C LEU A 620 -47.00 20.33 29.24
N ASP A 621 -46.80 21.47 29.89
CA ASP A 621 -46.65 21.51 31.35
C ASP A 621 -47.92 20.99 32.07
N GLU A 622 -47.71 20.42 33.25
CA GLU A 622 -48.73 19.74 34.03
C GLU A 622 -49.97 20.62 34.30
N ARG A 623 -49.75 21.88 34.69
CA ARG A 623 -50.80 22.84 34.96
C ARG A 623 -51.65 23.13 33.71
N THR A 624 -51.02 23.32 32.56
CA THR A 624 -51.72 23.54 31.30
C THR A 624 -52.49 22.30 30.85
N CYS A 625 -51.93 21.10 31.07
CA CYS A 625 -52.61 19.82 30.77
C CYS A 625 -53.86 19.66 31.67
N GLU A 626 -53.81 19.98 32.96
CA GLU A 626 -54.95 19.92 33.89
C GLU A 626 -56.02 20.91 33.47
N LEU A 627 -55.66 22.16 33.15
CA LEU A 627 -56.64 23.19 32.71
C LEU A 627 -57.37 22.76 31.45
N PHE A 628 -56.68 22.25 30.42
CA PHE A 628 -57.33 21.74 29.23
C PHE A 628 -58.20 20.51 29.52
N SER A 629 -57.79 19.62 30.36
CA SER A 629 -58.54 18.40 30.71
C SER A 629 -59.82 18.77 31.46
N ASN A 630 -59.76 19.70 32.42
CA ASN A 630 -60.91 20.15 33.22
C ASN A 630 -61.95 20.93 32.40
N THR A 631 -61.49 21.62 31.33
CA THR A 631 -62.38 22.46 30.49
C THR A 631 -62.80 21.74 29.17
N LYS A 632 -62.30 20.54 28.88
CA LYS A 632 -62.56 19.80 27.63
C LYS A 632 -64.04 19.65 27.35
N THR A 633 -64.79 19.09 28.27
CA THR A 633 -66.26 18.81 28.09
C THR A 633 -67.02 20.08 27.82
N ILE A 634 -66.78 21.15 28.63
CA ILE A 634 -67.45 22.44 28.47
C ILE A 634 -67.11 23.05 27.12
N PHE A 635 -65.85 22.94 26.66
CA PHE A 635 -65.42 23.45 25.36
C PHE A 635 -66.11 22.72 24.18
N GLU A 636 -66.15 21.37 24.25
CA GLU A 636 -66.77 20.56 23.22
C GLU A 636 -68.31 20.72 23.16
N GLU A 637 -68.97 20.89 24.31
CA GLU A 637 -70.35 21.28 24.38
C GLU A 637 -70.62 22.68 23.78
N GLY A 638 -69.72 23.64 24.07
CA GLY A 638 -69.74 24.96 23.45
C GLY A 638 -69.66 24.90 21.92
N LEU A 639 -68.80 24.01 21.38
CA LEU A 639 -68.71 23.77 19.95
C LEU A 639 -69.99 23.09 19.39
N ALA A 640 -70.64 22.20 20.13
CA ALA A 640 -71.91 21.59 19.71
C ALA A 640 -72.97 22.62 19.59
N TYR A 641 -73.17 23.54 20.53
CA TYR A 641 -74.07 24.65 20.45
C TYR A 641 -73.72 25.64 19.31
N TYR A 642 -72.45 25.90 19.11
CA TYR A 642 -71.98 26.72 18.00
C TYR A 642 -72.37 26.16 16.63
N ARG A 643 -72.20 24.83 16.45
CA ARG A 643 -72.61 24.13 15.21
C ARG A 643 -74.06 24.16 14.93
N THR A 644 -74.93 24.16 15.96
CA THR A 644 -76.40 24.21 15.81
C THR A 644 -76.91 25.61 15.77
N GLY A 645 -76.05 26.65 15.77
CA GLY A 645 -76.44 28.05 15.74
C GLY A 645 -76.98 28.61 17.05
N GLN A 646 -76.90 27.86 18.16
CA GLN A 646 -77.31 28.28 19.51
C GLN A 646 -76.17 29.13 20.13
N LEU A 647 -76.02 30.38 19.61
CA LEU A 647 -74.89 31.24 19.89
C LEU A 647 -74.79 31.70 21.33
N GLU A 648 -75.91 31.90 22.04
CA GLU A 648 -75.94 32.36 23.42
C GLU A 648 -75.43 31.29 24.36
N GLN A 649 -75.89 29.99 24.20
CA GLN A 649 -75.38 28.85 24.96
C GLN A 649 -73.88 28.55 24.66
N ALA A 650 -73.50 28.63 23.40
CA ALA A 650 -72.15 28.54 22.98
C ALA A 650 -71.23 29.57 23.67
N GLN A 651 -71.70 30.84 23.71
CA GLN A 651 -71.00 31.94 24.36
C GLN A 651 -70.80 31.69 25.86
N GLU A 652 -71.86 31.22 26.55
CA GLU A 652 -71.81 30.92 27.99
C GLU A 652 -70.78 29.86 28.28
N ASN A 653 -70.73 28.76 27.51
CA ASN A 653 -69.75 27.69 27.67
C ASN A 653 -68.34 28.18 27.43
N PHE A 654 -68.08 28.93 26.36
CA PHE A 654 -66.71 29.46 26.12
C PHE A 654 -66.30 30.48 27.18
N LEU A 655 -67.18 31.31 27.70
CA LEU A 655 -66.87 32.18 28.86
C LEU A 655 -66.62 31.39 30.12
N SER A 656 -67.30 30.24 30.34
CA SER A 656 -67.03 29.33 31.46
C SER A 656 -65.67 28.71 31.35
N VAL A 657 -65.29 28.29 30.12
CA VAL A 657 -63.89 27.81 29.86
C VAL A 657 -62.89 28.92 30.19
N LEU A 658 -63.08 30.15 29.71
CA LEU A 658 -62.18 31.29 29.94
C LEU A 658 -62.11 31.72 31.41
N LYS A 659 -63.16 31.48 32.21
CA LYS A 659 -63.14 31.73 33.63
C LYS A 659 -62.19 30.76 34.38
N GLN A 660 -62.15 29.50 33.93
CA GLN A 660 -61.27 28.47 34.50
C GLN A 660 -59.87 28.47 33.86
N HIS A 661 -59.80 28.71 32.58
CA HIS A 661 -58.56 28.74 31.79
C HIS A 661 -58.51 30.04 30.95
N PRO A 662 -58.12 31.18 31.55
CA PRO A 662 -58.10 32.47 30.87
C PRO A 662 -57.21 32.56 29.64
N GLU A 663 -56.23 31.68 29.54
CA GLU A 663 -55.29 31.63 28.42
C GLU A 663 -55.70 30.68 27.30
N ASP A 664 -56.85 30.00 27.41
CA ASP A 664 -57.35 29.14 26.32
C ASP A 664 -57.64 29.97 25.07
N ALA A 665 -56.73 29.90 24.09
CA ALA A 665 -56.80 30.69 22.88
C ALA A 665 -57.98 30.25 22.00
N GLY A 666 -58.33 28.95 21.96
CA GLY A 666 -59.45 28.42 21.21
C GLY A 666 -60.77 28.93 21.76
N ALA A 667 -60.97 28.92 23.09
CA ALA A 667 -62.18 29.47 23.72
C ALA A 667 -62.29 30.98 23.49
N ARG A 668 -61.17 31.70 23.56
CA ARG A 668 -61.12 33.13 23.26
C ARG A 668 -61.46 33.41 21.81
N TYR A 669 -60.97 32.64 20.87
CA TYR A 669 -61.27 32.73 19.45
C TYR A 669 -62.77 32.56 19.21
N TYR A 670 -63.39 31.49 19.69
CA TYR A 670 -64.81 31.23 19.50
C TYR A 670 -65.68 32.27 20.22
N SER A 671 -65.35 32.68 21.43
CA SER A 671 -66.06 33.75 22.14
C SER A 671 -66.05 35.06 21.39
N GLN A 672 -64.92 35.45 20.78
CA GLN A 672 -64.87 36.66 19.94
C GLN A 672 -65.64 36.49 18.66
N ARG A 673 -65.57 35.32 18.02
CA ARG A 673 -66.30 35.00 16.81
C ARG A 673 -67.82 35.08 17.03
N ILE A 674 -68.30 34.48 18.11
CA ILE A 674 -69.69 34.49 18.51
C ILE A 674 -70.20 35.91 18.78
N LYS A 675 -69.43 36.75 19.46
CA LYS A 675 -69.78 38.18 19.67
C LYS A 675 -69.99 38.88 18.35
N THR A 676 -69.13 38.60 17.34
CA THR A 676 -69.33 39.21 16.01
C THR A 676 -70.63 38.69 15.32
N LEU A 677 -70.87 37.37 15.44
CA LEU A 677 -72.09 36.77 14.86
C LEU A 677 -73.36 37.23 15.56
N LEU A 678 -73.32 37.41 16.87
CA LEU A 678 -74.46 37.99 17.62
C LEU A 678 -74.74 39.44 17.20
N THR A 679 -73.72 40.22 16.83
CA THR A 679 -73.81 41.60 16.43
C THR A 679 -74.37 41.77 14.97
N PHE A 680 -73.90 40.95 14.06
CA PHE A 680 -74.20 41.07 12.63
C PHE A 680 -75.18 40.01 12.10
N GLY A 681 -75.59 39.05 12.93
CA GLY A 681 -76.49 37.96 12.56
C GLY A 681 -75.73 36.73 11.97
N LEU A 682 -76.43 35.58 11.98
CA LEU A 682 -75.95 34.39 11.33
C LEU A 682 -76.07 34.52 9.80
N PRO A 683 -75.05 34.10 9.02
CA PRO A 683 -75.22 34.01 7.56
C PRO A 683 -76.33 33.05 7.17
N GLU A 684 -77.02 33.33 6.04
CA GLU A 684 -78.12 32.47 5.53
C GLU A 684 -77.71 31.02 5.30
N ASN A 685 -76.46 30.79 4.96
CA ASN A 685 -75.91 29.47 4.73
C ASN A 685 -74.88 29.12 5.85
N TRP A 686 -75.30 29.25 7.12
CA TRP A 686 -74.42 28.89 8.26
C TRP A 686 -74.07 27.42 8.29
N ASP A 687 -72.78 27.08 8.13
CA ASP A 687 -72.24 25.71 8.16
C ASP A 687 -71.32 25.46 9.35
N ALA A 688 -71.18 26.44 10.23
CA ALA A 688 -70.26 26.43 11.40
C ALA A 688 -68.78 26.10 11.04
N VAL A 689 -68.41 26.31 9.80
CA VAL A 689 -67.03 26.11 9.30
C VAL A 689 -66.25 27.41 9.39
N GLU A 690 -65.17 27.41 10.07
CA GLU A 690 -64.26 28.55 10.15
C GLU A 690 -63.38 28.63 8.91
N ASP A 691 -63.49 29.72 8.15
CA ASP A 691 -62.55 29.94 7.02
C ASP A 691 -61.24 30.52 7.49
N GLN A 692 -60.18 29.83 7.14
CA GLN A 692 -58.82 30.35 7.39
C GLN A 692 -58.58 31.54 6.43
N LEU A 693 -58.55 32.73 7.00
CA LEU A 693 -58.10 33.92 6.28
C LEU A 693 -56.63 33.81 5.88
N LYS A 694 -56.27 34.43 4.74
CA LYS A 694 -54.89 34.44 4.22
C LYS A 694 -53.85 34.92 5.21
#